data_7d81091fc4a27488f0592d780e07a123
#
_entry.id   7d81091fc4a27488f0592d780e07a123
#
_cell.length_a   1.000
_cell.length_b   1.000
_cell.length_c   1.000
_cell.angle_alpha   90.00
_cell.angle_beta   90.00
_cell.angle_gamma   90.00
#
_symmetry.space_group_name_H-M   'P 1'
#
loop_
_entity.id
_entity.type
_entity.pdbx_description
1 polymer ?
#
loop_
_entity_poly.entity_id
_entity_poly.type
_entity_poly.pdbx_seq_one_letter_code
_entity_poly.pdbx_strand_id
1 'polypeptide(L)'
;MSNIGSQQRDYERCRQVHLDFHTSEHMPAVGSRFDKKNWQEALRLGRVNLINIFGKCHHSWCYYPTKVGRMHPTLSHDLLGAQIEACHEIDVKVSTYITVGWSANDALEHPEWIHRNADGSICGYDPAKVKMDDPKPIVNWSLLCPVGPYHHQVMAHVEEVCRMYPTDGIWLDIYSMTHACYCDACRAGMAAAGVDASNEAAAMTWRIGALLEHQGKVAALVEQLRPGATIYFNGTTPTSMNGLYKHAIYRHNSKNDLEDLPTTWGGYNKFPLRARLFHNVGRPVVAMSGKFHTMWGEFGGFKHRDAMKYEAACMIANGARCNFGDQMHPDGHMDLSTYANIGHAFEYIEKIEPYGVPGVPVSNLALLHSENGEVDEGAASMLLETQTEFEMLRPGAKIDERIDVLVIPGSPCMDDVAAAIVNAFLARGGKVLAMGAGALDASRSKCLLDVGAEYQGAAAYANDYTQAAAAVGEDLPETPFLNYEAALRFAPAAGTQVLAAIYEPYFDRTYAKYCSHQNTPNRTEPAAHPAAFRKGNVIVTAHDLGTMYHRHGARVHRQLFLNCLKALYTQPMLETTMPSAGRATLIHQPCDNRYVAHLTYATPMKRGRCEIIEDIVPLTNIPLTVRLPKKIKRVYAIPSMQPLAATPAGEAISLTIPRFECHTAVVFEY
;
A
#
# COMPACT_ATOMS: atom_id res chain seq x y z
N MET A 1 15.88 -14.88 16.78
CA MET A 1 14.94 -14.48 17.86
C MET A 1 15.78 -13.81 18.94
N SER A 2 16.10 -12.55 18.78
CA SER A 2 16.87 -11.79 19.77
C SER A 2 16.28 -10.37 19.85
N ASN A 3 15.89 -10.00 21.06
CA ASN A 3 15.49 -8.65 21.53
C ASN A 3 14.28 -7.97 20.86
N ILE A 4 13.11 -8.57 20.90
CA ILE A 4 11.83 -7.90 20.62
C ILE A 4 11.30 -7.10 21.85
N GLY A 5 11.81 -7.33 23.05
CA GLY A 5 11.21 -6.87 24.30
C GLY A 5 11.37 -5.39 24.68
N SER A 6 12.35 -4.65 24.15
CA SER A 6 12.59 -3.24 24.50
C SER A 6 12.21 -2.23 23.40
N GLN A 7 12.11 -2.66 22.15
CA GLN A 7 11.69 -1.80 21.02
C GLN A 7 10.17 -1.66 20.90
N GLN A 8 9.39 -2.41 21.67
CA GLN A 8 7.93 -2.50 21.52
C GLN A 8 7.16 -1.28 22.01
N ARG A 9 7.73 -0.43 22.87
CA ARG A 9 6.97 0.61 23.58
C ARG A 9 6.66 1.86 22.75
N ASP A 10 7.54 2.31 21.86
CA ASP A 10 7.29 3.53 21.05
C ASP A 10 6.42 3.25 19.82
N TYR A 11 6.30 2.00 19.41
CA TYR A 11 5.37 1.58 18.35
C TYR A 11 3.91 1.41 18.80
N GLU A 12 3.64 1.52 20.07
CA GLU A 12 2.29 1.37 20.64
C GLU A 12 1.40 2.60 20.39
N ARG A 13 1.97 3.72 19.98
CA ARG A 13 1.23 4.96 19.71
C ARG A 13 0.45 4.83 18.39
N CYS A 14 -0.87 4.73 18.49
CA CYS A 14 -1.76 4.42 17.35
C CYS A 14 -2.36 5.63 16.66
N ARG A 15 -2.41 6.79 17.30
CA ARG A 15 -3.11 7.98 16.81
C ARG A 15 -2.10 9.06 16.49
N GLN A 16 -1.63 9.04 15.22
CA GLN A 16 -0.53 9.87 14.77
C GLN A 16 -1.01 10.99 13.86
N VAL A 17 -0.27 12.09 13.81
CA VAL A 17 -0.43 13.18 12.85
C VAL A 17 0.91 13.43 12.17
N HIS A 18 0.88 13.61 10.84
CA HIS A 18 2.00 14.12 10.07
C HIS A 18 1.69 15.59 9.73
N LEU A 19 2.38 16.50 10.39
CA LEU A 19 2.11 17.93 10.28
C LEU A 19 3.05 18.57 9.27
N ASP A 20 2.61 18.67 8.01
CA ASP A 20 3.34 19.30 6.93
C ASP A 20 3.64 20.77 7.23
N PHE A 21 4.87 21.19 6.92
CA PHE A 21 5.31 22.57 7.12
C PHE A 21 6.38 22.98 6.11
N HIS A 22 5.99 23.08 4.83
CA HIS A 22 6.86 23.55 3.75
C HIS A 22 6.65 25.05 3.52
N THR A 23 7.56 25.89 4.00
CA THR A 23 7.47 27.35 3.85
C THR A 23 8.61 27.88 3.01
N SER A 24 8.29 28.69 2.00
CA SER A 24 9.30 29.40 1.24
C SER A 24 9.75 30.67 1.95
N GLU A 25 10.90 31.23 1.57
CA GLU A 25 11.44 32.49 2.03
C GLU A 25 10.52 33.70 1.82
N HIS A 26 9.53 33.58 0.92
CA HIS A 26 8.53 34.62 0.65
C HIS A 26 7.39 34.66 1.68
N MET A 27 7.32 33.66 2.57
CA MET A 27 6.34 33.66 3.64
C MET A 27 6.78 34.60 4.78
N PRO A 28 5.98 35.61 5.11
CA PRO A 28 6.31 36.52 6.21
C PRO A 28 6.02 35.87 7.57
N ALA A 29 6.82 36.24 8.57
CA ALA A 29 6.53 35.98 9.98
C ALA A 29 6.23 34.49 10.31
N VAL A 30 7.01 33.58 9.74
CA VAL A 30 6.89 32.13 9.99
C VAL A 30 7.02 31.86 11.51
N GLY A 31 6.08 31.05 12.04
CA GLY A 31 6.04 30.66 13.44
C GLY A 31 5.64 31.77 14.43
N SER A 32 5.35 33.01 13.95
CA SER A 32 5.12 34.17 14.83
C SER A 32 3.90 34.07 15.75
N ARG A 33 2.96 33.18 15.43
CA ARG A 33 1.75 32.92 16.23
C ARG A 33 1.76 31.55 16.90
N PHE A 34 2.92 30.90 16.94
CA PHE A 34 3.04 29.68 17.74
C PHE A 34 2.71 29.99 19.21
N ASP A 35 1.74 29.28 19.73
CA ASP A 35 1.32 29.36 21.13
C ASP A 35 1.23 27.93 21.71
N LYS A 36 1.98 27.69 22.80
CA LYS A 36 2.03 26.37 23.45
C LYS A 36 0.64 25.89 23.89
N LYS A 37 -0.23 26.78 24.38
CA LYS A 37 -1.55 26.39 24.85
C LYS A 37 -2.44 25.97 23.68
N ASN A 38 -2.47 26.77 22.61
CA ASN A 38 -3.19 26.41 21.38
C ASN A 38 -2.68 25.08 20.78
N TRP A 39 -1.35 24.90 20.75
CA TRP A 39 -0.72 23.66 20.29
C TRP A 39 -1.20 22.44 21.09
N GLN A 40 -1.09 22.52 22.42
CA GLN A 40 -1.50 21.42 23.31
C GLN A 40 -3.02 21.21 23.28
N GLU A 41 -3.83 22.25 23.14
CA GLU A 41 -5.29 22.17 22.98
C GLU A 41 -5.64 21.42 21.70
N ALA A 42 -5.02 21.76 20.57
CA ALA A 42 -5.22 21.06 19.29
C ALA A 42 -4.91 19.57 19.43
N LEU A 43 -3.74 19.21 19.96
CA LEU A 43 -3.34 17.81 20.13
C LEU A 43 -4.28 17.02 21.06
N ARG A 44 -4.73 17.63 22.16
CA ARG A 44 -5.73 17.01 23.05
C ARG A 44 -7.08 16.85 22.37
N LEU A 45 -7.55 17.87 21.66
CA LEU A 45 -8.81 17.84 20.90
C LEU A 45 -8.75 16.74 19.82
N GLY A 46 -7.62 16.64 19.12
CA GLY A 46 -7.34 15.60 18.14
C GLY A 46 -7.04 14.21 18.72
N ARG A 47 -6.93 14.06 20.05
CA ARG A 47 -6.54 12.82 20.74
C ARG A 47 -5.23 12.22 20.20
N VAL A 48 -4.33 13.08 19.75
CA VAL A 48 -3.04 12.73 19.15
C VAL A 48 -2.09 12.23 20.24
N ASN A 49 -1.37 11.15 19.98
CA ASN A 49 -0.38 10.60 20.90
C ASN A 49 1.04 10.44 20.29
N LEU A 50 1.17 10.72 18.98
CA LEU A 50 2.45 10.90 18.29
C LEU A 50 2.26 11.91 17.15
N ILE A 51 3.27 12.76 16.92
CA ILE A 51 3.25 13.72 15.81
C ILE A 51 4.60 13.76 15.09
N ASN A 52 4.56 13.84 13.75
CA ASN A 52 5.73 14.20 12.94
C ASN A 52 5.74 15.72 12.76
N ILE A 53 6.84 16.38 13.15
CA ILE A 53 7.04 17.83 13.01
C ILE A 53 8.35 18.12 12.28
N PHE A 54 8.46 19.29 11.70
CA PHE A 54 9.50 19.59 10.73
C PHE A 54 10.76 20.20 11.35
N GLY A 55 11.89 19.52 11.17
CA GLY A 55 13.22 20.10 11.38
C GLY A 55 13.70 20.84 10.13
N LYS A 56 13.60 20.23 8.93
CA LYS A 56 14.01 20.82 7.64
C LYS A 56 12.98 20.51 6.55
N CYS A 57 12.53 21.52 5.83
CA CYS A 57 11.52 21.38 4.75
C CYS A 57 12.12 21.29 3.34
N HIS A 58 11.28 21.06 2.30
CA HIS A 58 11.69 20.97 0.89
C HIS A 58 12.25 22.27 0.31
N HIS A 59 12.03 23.42 0.94
CA HIS A 59 12.71 24.67 0.56
C HIS A 59 14.13 24.80 1.12
N SER A 60 14.62 23.78 1.83
CA SER A 60 15.92 23.71 2.53
C SER A 60 15.98 24.49 3.85
N TRP A 61 14.88 25.12 4.28
CA TRP A 61 14.84 25.88 5.53
C TRP A 61 14.67 24.98 6.75
N CYS A 62 15.45 25.29 7.79
CA CYS A 62 15.33 24.68 9.11
C CYS A 62 14.46 25.54 10.05
N TYR A 63 13.70 24.90 10.91
CA TYR A 63 12.82 25.56 11.87
C TYR A 63 13.39 25.61 13.29
N TYR A 64 14.72 25.62 13.36
CA TYR A 64 15.52 25.71 14.60
C TYR A 64 16.84 26.43 14.33
N PRO A 65 17.56 26.91 15.37
CA PRO A 65 18.84 27.61 15.21
C PRO A 65 19.96 26.63 14.85
N THR A 66 20.01 26.24 13.58
CA THR A 66 20.96 25.29 13.00
C THR A 66 22.34 25.88 12.80
N LYS A 67 23.38 25.05 12.92
CA LYS A 67 24.78 25.37 12.53
C LYS A 67 25.17 24.66 11.22
N VAL A 68 24.36 23.71 10.78
CA VAL A 68 24.61 22.85 9.60
C VAL A 68 23.91 23.37 8.36
N GLY A 69 22.67 23.83 8.53
CA GLY A 69 21.85 24.37 7.45
C GLY A 69 21.59 25.85 7.63
N ARG A 70 20.39 26.29 7.21
CA ARG A 70 19.94 27.66 7.34
C ARG A 70 18.56 27.70 8.00
N MET A 71 18.45 28.50 9.05
CA MET A 71 17.16 28.79 9.67
C MET A 71 16.30 29.62 8.72
N HIS A 72 14.98 29.39 8.73
CA HIS A 72 14.05 30.16 7.90
C HIS A 72 14.22 31.67 8.16
N PRO A 73 14.35 32.52 7.11
CA PRO A 73 14.78 33.92 7.27
C PRO A 73 13.79 34.80 8.08
N THR A 74 12.52 34.42 8.12
CA THR A 74 11.49 35.15 8.88
C THR A 74 11.14 34.50 10.22
N LEU A 75 11.75 33.38 10.56
CA LEU A 75 11.58 32.71 11.86
C LEU A 75 12.53 33.31 12.90
N SER A 76 12.00 33.75 14.05
CA SER A 76 12.76 34.50 15.08
C SER A 76 13.09 33.69 16.32
N HIS A 77 12.66 32.43 16.42
CA HIS A 77 12.83 31.58 17.59
C HIS A 77 13.00 30.11 17.20
N ASP A 78 13.37 29.28 18.17
CA ASP A 78 13.46 27.83 18.01
C ASP A 78 12.06 27.18 18.02
N LEU A 79 11.41 27.11 16.84
CA LEU A 79 10.07 26.53 16.70
C LEU A 79 10.08 25.03 16.97
N LEU A 80 11.07 24.30 16.42
CA LEU A 80 11.17 22.84 16.60
C LEU A 80 11.30 22.49 18.10
N GLY A 81 12.20 23.16 18.83
CA GLY A 81 12.39 22.93 20.25
C GLY A 81 11.14 23.23 21.06
N ALA A 82 10.46 24.35 20.76
CA ALA A 82 9.21 24.73 21.42
C ALA A 82 8.07 23.73 21.18
N GLN A 83 7.96 23.19 19.97
CA GLN A 83 6.97 22.17 19.61
C GLN A 83 7.27 20.84 20.34
N ILE A 84 8.53 20.37 20.38
CA ILE A 84 8.93 19.15 21.10
C ILE A 84 8.62 19.27 22.59
N GLU A 85 8.99 20.39 23.22
CA GLU A 85 8.69 20.65 24.63
C GLU A 85 7.17 20.61 24.89
N ALA A 86 6.39 21.32 24.08
CA ALA A 86 4.94 21.37 24.20
C ALA A 86 4.28 19.99 24.06
N CYS A 87 4.80 19.13 23.19
CA CYS A 87 4.33 17.75 23.01
C CYS A 87 4.66 16.88 24.23
N HIS A 88 5.90 16.88 24.69
CA HIS A 88 6.35 16.02 25.78
C HIS A 88 5.69 16.36 27.12
N GLU A 89 5.35 17.63 27.36
CA GLU A 89 4.59 18.04 28.56
C GLU A 89 3.20 17.39 28.66
N ILE A 90 2.64 16.92 27.54
CA ILE A 90 1.32 16.26 27.48
C ILE A 90 1.39 14.80 27.01
N ASP A 91 2.56 14.17 27.13
CA ASP A 91 2.83 12.77 26.75
C ASP A 91 2.53 12.47 25.27
N VAL A 92 2.74 13.42 24.38
CA VAL A 92 2.74 13.21 22.92
C VAL A 92 4.16 12.98 22.43
N LYS A 93 4.41 11.87 21.76
CA LYS A 93 5.71 11.53 21.16
C LYS A 93 5.95 12.34 19.89
N VAL A 94 7.22 12.60 19.59
CA VAL A 94 7.64 13.42 18.46
C VAL A 94 8.60 12.68 17.56
N SER A 95 8.28 12.59 16.26
CA SER A 95 9.21 12.21 15.21
C SER A 95 9.60 13.47 14.41
N THR A 96 10.89 13.73 14.27
CA THR A 96 11.36 14.92 13.53
C THR A 96 11.55 14.60 12.07
N TYR A 97 10.84 15.34 11.21
CA TYR A 97 10.94 15.27 9.77
C TYR A 97 12.16 16.01 9.24
N ILE A 98 12.91 15.40 8.33
CA ILE A 98 14.03 16.01 7.61
C ILE A 98 13.91 15.65 6.13
N THR A 99 13.79 16.65 5.27
CA THR A 99 13.84 16.42 3.82
C THR A 99 15.23 15.95 3.39
N VAL A 100 15.28 15.04 2.44
CA VAL A 100 16.52 14.54 1.84
C VAL A 100 16.51 14.70 0.33
N GLY A 101 15.58 14.03 -0.37
CA GLY A 101 15.59 14.01 -1.83
C GLY A 101 15.20 15.35 -2.46
N TRP A 102 14.23 16.07 -1.91
CA TRP A 102 13.83 17.38 -2.42
C TRP A 102 14.40 18.50 -1.55
N SER A 103 15.16 19.42 -2.16
CA SER A 103 15.75 20.52 -1.43
C SER A 103 16.09 21.68 -2.39
N ALA A 104 15.20 22.68 -2.46
CA ALA A 104 15.25 23.70 -3.50
C ALA A 104 16.50 24.59 -3.40
N ASN A 105 16.71 25.24 -2.23
CA ASN A 105 17.81 26.17 -2.05
C ASN A 105 19.17 25.47 -1.98
N ASP A 106 19.23 24.25 -1.41
CA ASP A 106 20.47 23.47 -1.44
C ASP A 106 20.86 23.07 -2.88
N ALA A 107 19.89 22.79 -3.76
CA ALA A 107 20.14 22.50 -5.15
C ALA A 107 20.70 23.71 -5.94
N LEU A 108 20.27 24.92 -5.58
CA LEU A 108 20.78 26.15 -6.20
C LEU A 108 22.21 26.46 -5.76
N GLU A 109 22.55 26.20 -4.50
CA GLU A 109 23.89 26.43 -3.96
C GLU A 109 24.88 25.32 -4.29
N HIS A 110 24.37 24.09 -4.43
CA HIS A 110 25.13 22.86 -4.63
C HIS A 110 24.61 22.07 -5.84
N PRO A 111 24.74 22.63 -7.08
CA PRO A 111 24.26 21.96 -8.29
C PRO A 111 24.95 20.60 -8.54
N GLU A 112 26.09 20.34 -7.91
CA GLU A 112 26.79 19.06 -7.94
C GLU A 112 26.07 17.95 -7.13
N TRP A 113 25.13 18.32 -6.25
CA TRP A 113 24.32 17.35 -5.49
C TRP A 113 23.10 16.88 -6.26
N ILE A 114 22.72 17.56 -7.37
CA ILE A 114 21.50 17.26 -8.10
C ILE A 114 21.59 15.89 -8.78
N HIS A 115 20.50 15.14 -8.70
CA HIS A 115 20.32 13.87 -9.40
C HIS A 115 20.32 14.10 -10.93
N ARG A 116 21.14 13.35 -11.66
CA ARG A 116 21.28 13.45 -13.12
C ARG A 116 20.77 12.21 -13.82
N ASN A 117 20.16 12.40 -14.99
CA ASN A 117 19.84 11.36 -15.95
C ASN A 117 21.10 10.88 -16.69
N ALA A 118 21.00 9.80 -17.46
CA ALA A 118 22.13 9.22 -18.21
C ALA A 118 22.75 10.21 -19.23
N ASP A 119 21.93 11.07 -19.82
CA ASP A 119 22.35 12.13 -20.75
C ASP A 119 22.95 13.38 -20.05
N GLY A 120 23.04 13.36 -18.71
CA GLY A 120 23.53 14.48 -17.90
C GLY A 120 22.48 15.54 -17.57
N SER A 121 21.26 15.45 -18.11
CA SER A 121 20.17 16.35 -17.75
C SER A 121 19.73 16.17 -16.29
N ILE A 122 19.10 17.21 -15.73
CA ILE A 122 18.54 17.18 -14.37
C ILE A 122 17.35 16.19 -14.33
N CYS A 123 17.36 15.28 -13.36
CA CYS A 123 16.22 14.43 -13.07
C CYS A 123 15.18 15.22 -12.28
N GLY A 124 13.94 15.24 -12.74
CA GLY A 124 12.87 16.01 -12.13
C GLY A 124 12.81 17.45 -12.64
N TYR A 125 12.62 18.39 -11.71
CA TYR A 125 12.49 19.80 -12.05
C TYR A 125 13.84 20.42 -12.47
N ASP A 126 13.87 21.01 -13.66
CA ASP A 126 15.01 21.76 -14.19
C ASP A 126 14.68 23.26 -14.28
N PRO A 127 15.23 24.10 -13.38
CA PRO A 127 14.93 25.53 -13.36
C PRO A 127 15.23 26.24 -14.69
N ALA A 128 16.18 25.74 -15.48
CA ALA A 128 16.53 26.33 -16.77
C ALA A 128 15.47 26.12 -17.86
N LYS A 129 14.56 25.15 -17.66
CA LYS A 129 13.50 24.81 -18.63
C LYS A 129 12.12 25.39 -18.31
N VAL A 130 11.98 26.06 -17.16
CA VAL A 130 10.69 26.57 -16.68
C VAL A 130 10.75 28.08 -16.56
N LYS A 131 9.67 28.76 -16.96
CA LYS A 131 9.52 30.18 -16.69
C LYS A 131 9.29 30.38 -15.20
N MET A 132 10.14 31.18 -14.56
CA MET A 132 10.12 31.41 -13.12
C MET A 132 8.85 32.12 -12.63
N ASP A 133 8.12 32.75 -13.52
CA ASP A 133 6.86 33.46 -13.27
C ASP A 133 5.62 32.72 -13.79
N ASP A 134 5.75 31.45 -14.19
CA ASP A 134 4.59 30.64 -14.61
C ASP A 134 3.62 30.48 -13.44
N PRO A 135 2.37 30.92 -13.59
CA PRO A 135 1.38 30.84 -12.50
C PRO A 135 0.86 29.41 -12.24
N LYS A 136 1.23 28.43 -13.07
CA LYS A 136 0.80 27.04 -12.85
C LYS A 136 1.50 26.47 -11.62
N PRO A 137 0.75 25.73 -10.77
CA PRO A 137 1.36 25.07 -9.62
C PRO A 137 2.35 23.99 -10.10
N ILE A 138 3.62 24.32 -10.01
CA ILE A 138 4.73 23.40 -10.29
C ILE A 138 5.46 23.18 -8.98
N VAL A 139 5.74 21.91 -8.66
CA VAL A 139 6.64 21.57 -7.57
C VAL A 139 8.06 21.87 -8.03
N ASN A 140 8.66 22.93 -7.50
CA ASN A 140 9.98 23.43 -7.91
C ASN A 140 11.14 22.84 -7.09
N TRP A 141 10.96 21.67 -6.55
CA TRP A 141 11.97 21.06 -5.71
C TRP A 141 12.85 20.13 -6.55
N SER A 142 14.11 20.53 -6.73
CA SER A 142 15.10 19.69 -7.40
C SER A 142 15.38 18.43 -6.59
N LEU A 143 15.54 17.32 -7.29
CA LEU A 143 15.88 16.04 -6.66
C LEU A 143 17.39 15.98 -6.41
N LEU A 144 17.80 15.79 -5.15
CA LEU A 144 19.19 15.63 -4.74
C LEU A 144 19.57 14.14 -4.60
N CYS A 145 20.86 13.86 -4.78
CA CYS A 145 21.41 12.53 -4.65
C CYS A 145 22.19 12.38 -3.33
N PRO A 146 21.70 11.61 -2.34
CA PRO A 146 22.39 11.42 -1.07
C PRO A 146 23.58 10.44 -1.19
N VAL A 147 24.04 10.14 -2.40
CA VAL A 147 25.28 9.41 -2.67
C VAL A 147 26.36 10.43 -3.05
N GLY A 148 27.45 10.48 -2.32
CA GLY A 148 28.52 11.46 -2.56
C GLY A 148 28.52 12.61 -1.53
N PRO A 149 28.89 13.85 -1.92
CA PRO A 149 29.08 14.95 -0.95
C PRO A 149 27.83 15.27 -0.13
N TYR A 150 26.63 15.22 -0.70
CA TYR A 150 25.38 15.48 0.02
C TYR A 150 25.10 14.48 1.15
N HIS A 151 25.71 13.28 1.11
CA HIS A 151 25.66 12.34 2.22
C HIS A 151 26.08 12.97 3.55
N HIS A 152 27.19 13.74 3.53
CA HIS A 152 27.74 14.39 4.73
C HIS A 152 26.79 15.44 5.29
N GLN A 153 26.12 16.18 4.43
CA GLN A 153 25.12 17.18 4.83
C GLN A 153 23.90 16.54 5.49
N VAL A 154 23.38 15.44 4.93
CA VAL A 154 22.26 14.70 5.54
C VAL A 154 22.67 14.15 6.91
N MET A 155 23.85 13.52 7.00
CA MET A 155 24.38 13.00 8.28
C MET A 155 24.50 14.11 9.33
N ALA A 156 25.04 15.27 8.95
CA ALA A 156 25.23 16.40 9.86
C ALA A 156 23.88 16.96 10.37
N HIS A 157 22.86 17.08 9.51
CA HIS A 157 21.51 17.48 9.94
C HIS A 157 20.90 16.49 10.93
N VAL A 158 21.01 15.19 10.66
CA VAL A 158 20.49 14.15 11.56
C VAL A 158 21.23 14.18 12.89
N GLU A 159 22.55 14.31 12.86
CA GLU A 159 23.38 14.42 14.07
C GLU A 159 22.99 15.65 14.90
N GLU A 160 22.87 16.82 14.27
CA GLU A 160 22.52 18.06 14.94
C GLU A 160 21.16 17.96 15.64
N VAL A 161 20.13 17.50 14.93
CA VAL A 161 18.78 17.31 15.50
C VAL A 161 18.80 16.32 16.65
N CYS A 162 19.46 15.17 16.50
CA CYS A 162 19.54 14.16 17.56
C CYS A 162 20.30 14.64 18.81
N ARG A 163 21.29 15.53 18.65
CA ARG A 163 22.04 16.09 19.79
C ARG A 163 21.30 17.23 20.46
N MET A 164 20.63 18.09 19.70
CA MET A 164 19.96 19.28 20.23
C MET A 164 18.62 18.95 20.89
N TYR A 165 17.90 17.94 20.40
CA TYR A 165 16.51 17.70 20.81
C TYR A 165 16.27 16.27 21.27
N PRO A 166 15.37 16.07 22.26
CA PRO A 166 14.95 14.76 22.73
C PRO A 166 13.88 14.13 21.78
N THR A 167 14.14 14.12 20.46
CA THR A 167 13.22 13.53 19.49
C THR A 167 13.06 12.03 19.73
N ASP A 168 11.84 11.50 19.56
CA ASP A 168 11.49 10.09 19.72
C ASP A 168 11.62 9.31 18.39
N GLY A 169 11.87 10.01 17.28
CA GLY A 169 12.10 9.41 15.98
C GLY A 169 12.63 10.40 14.95
N ILE A 170 13.11 9.86 13.83
CA ILE A 170 13.52 10.61 12.64
C ILE A 170 12.73 10.09 11.44
N TRP A 171 12.10 10.99 10.72
CA TRP A 171 11.37 10.72 9.49
C TRP A 171 12.05 11.43 8.32
N LEU A 172 12.63 10.67 7.41
CA LEU A 172 13.47 11.17 6.32
C LEU A 172 12.73 11.08 5.00
N ASP A 173 12.61 12.18 4.26
CA ASP A 173 11.74 12.26 3.11
C ASP A 173 12.47 12.18 1.77
N ILE A 174 11.72 11.62 0.80
CA ILE A 174 12.09 11.52 -0.63
C ILE A 174 13.35 10.68 -0.86
N TYR A 175 13.28 9.42 -0.45
CA TYR A 175 14.25 8.39 -0.85
C TYR A 175 13.77 7.66 -2.12
N SER A 176 13.67 8.38 -3.25
CA SER A 176 13.27 7.78 -4.51
C SER A 176 14.30 6.75 -5.00
N MET A 177 13.84 5.53 -5.23
CA MET A 177 14.63 4.42 -5.77
C MET A 177 14.15 3.98 -7.16
N THR A 178 13.43 4.84 -7.87
CA THR A 178 12.81 4.50 -9.17
C THR A 178 13.70 4.76 -10.37
N HIS A 179 14.78 5.52 -10.22
CA HIS A 179 15.69 5.89 -11.32
C HIS A 179 17.15 5.78 -10.89
N ALA A 180 18.02 5.32 -11.79
CA ALA A 180 19.47 5.40 -11.61
C ALA A 180 19.92 6.88 -11.60
N CYS A 181 20.98 7.18 -10.87
CA CYS A 181 21.58 8.50 -10.86
C CYS A 181 22.95 8.48 -11.53
N TYR A 182 23.19 9.49 -12.37
CA TYR A 182 24.42 9.63 -13.14
C TYR A 182 25.17 10.94 -12.81
N CYS A 183 24.98 11.52 -11.61
CA CYS A 183 25.83 12.60 -11.13
C CYS A 183 27.28 12.13 -10.99
N ASP A 184 28.23 13.06 -10.89
CA ASP A 184 29.67 12.75 -10.90
C ASP A 184 30.05 11.73 -9.81
N ALA A 185 29.50 11.87 -8.61
CA ALA A 185 29.74 10.92 -7.52
C ALA A 185 29.22 9.51 -7.84
N CYS A 186 28.03 9.38 -8.45
CA CYS A 186 27.50 8.09 -8.86
C CYS A 186 28.30 7.48 -10.01
N ARG A 187 28.68 8.27 -11.02
CA ARG A 187 29.56 7.79 -12.12
C ARG A 187 30.89 7.30 -11.59
N ALA A 188 31.54 8.06 -10.71
CA ALA A 188 32.80 7.67 -10.09
C ALA A 188 32.65 6.38 -9.25
N GLY A 189 31.57 6.27 -8.46
CA GLY A 189 31.28 5.08 -7.67
C GLY A 189 31.00 3.83 -8.51
N MET A 190 30.23 3.95 -9.59
CA MET A 190 30.01 2.86 -10.55
C MET A 190 31.30 2.41 -11.20
N ALA A 191 32.13 3.37 -11.67
CA ALA A 191 33.43 3.06 -12.26
C ALA A 191 34.38 2.34 -11.28
N ALA A 192 34.45 2.79 -10.03
CA ALA A 192 35.23 2.14 -8.97
C ALA A 192 34.74 0.72 -8.64
N ALA A 193 33.44 0.47 -8.81
CA ALA A 193 32.84 -0.84 -8.61
C ALA A 193 32.86 -1.73 -9.87
N GLY A 194 33.42 -1.26 -10.98
CA GLY A 194 33.46 -1.99 -12.27
C GLY A 194 32.08 -2.16 -12.92
N VAL A 195 31.13 -1.27 -12.61
CA VAL A 195 29.76 -1.31 -13.14
C VAL A 195 29.70 -0.52 -14.45
N ASP A 196 29.18 -1.15 -15.49
CA ASP A 196 28.91 -0.48 -16.76
C ASP A 196 27.71 0.48 -16.62
N ALA A 197 28.00 1.79 -16.59
CA ALA A 197 26.99 2.82 -16.46
C ALA A 197 26.07 2.94 -17.68
N SER A 198 26.39 2.35 -18.84
CA SER A 198 25.49 2.27 -19.99
C SER A 198 24.41 1.21 -19.86
N ASN A 199 24.60 0.25 -18.96
CA ASN A 199 23.59 -0.73 -18.59
C ASN A 199 22.72 -0.18 -17.46
N GLU A 200 21.53 0.31 -17.80
CA GLU A 200 20.61 0.95 -16.85
C GLU A 200 20.25 0.02 -15.67
N ALA A 201 20.04 -1.27 -15.89
CA ALA A 201 19.71 -2.22 -14.84
C ALA A 201 20.87 -2.41 -13.86
N ALA A 202 22.12 -2.47 -14.36
CA ALA A 202 23.31 -2.54 -13.53
C ALA A 202 23.54 -1.25 -12.73
N ALA A 203 23.37 -0.09 -13.38
CA ALA A 203 23.45 1.22 -12.75
C ALA A 203 22.40 1.39 -11.64
N MET A 204 21.16 0.95 -11.90
CA MET A 204 20.07 0.95 -10.92
C MET A 204 20.37 0.06 -9.72
N THR A 205 20.86 -1.15 -9.96
CA THR A 205 21.25 -2.09 -8.90
C THR A 205 22.33 -1.51 -8.01
N TRP A 206 23.37 -0.92 -8.62
CA TRP A 206 24.45 -0.24 -7.88
C TRP A 206 23.90 0.93 -7.03
N ARG A 207 23.05 1.78 -7.64
CA ARG A 207 22.45 2.92 -6.91
C ARG A 207 21.64 2.48 -5.70
N ILE A 208 20.82 1.44 -5.84
CA ILE A 208 20.04 0.90 -4.70
C ILE A 208 20.99 0.48 -3.59
N GLY A 209 22.07 -0.23 -3.90
CA GLY A 209 23.10 -0.62 -2.94
C GLY A 209 23.73 0.58 -2.21
N ALA A 210 24.12 1.62 -2.97
CA ALA A 210 24.69 2.84 -2.42
C ALA A 210 23.71 3.63 -1.52
N LEU A 211 22.43 3.70 -1.92
CA LEU A 211 21.39 4.33 -1.10
C LEU A 211 21.14 3.54 0.20
N LEU A 212 21.13 2.22 0.13
CA LEU A 212 20.95 1.37 1.30
C LEU A 212 22.14 1.44 2.25
N GLU A 213 23.37 1.59 1.74
CA GLU A 213 24.55 1.86 2.57
C GLU A 213 24.44 3.21 3.28
N HIS A 214 24.02 4.27 2.57
CA HIS A 214 23.74 5.58 3.14
C HIS A 214 22.68 5.50 4.24
N GLN A 215 21.53 4.86 3.98
CA GLN A 215 20.46 4.66 4.95
C GLN A 215 20.95 3.89 6.19
N GLY A 216 21.79 2.87 6.00
CA GLY A 216 22.39 2.10 7.10
C GLY A 216 23.26 2.96 8.00
N LYS A 217 24.06 3.88 7.43
CA LYS A 217 24.89 4.84 8.21
C LYS A 217 24.03 5.83 9.00
N VAL A 218 22.96 6.35 8.37
CA VAL A 218 22.00 7.24 9.04
C VAL A 218 21.30 6.51 10.19
N ALA A 219 20.80 5.28 9.95
CA ALA A 219 20.13 4.49 10.99
C ALA A 219 21.06 4.17 12.18
N ALA A 220 22.32 3.84 11.92
CA ALA A 220 23.32 3.60 12.95
C ALA A 220 23.62 4.86 13.78
N LEU A 221 23.67 6.03 13.13
CA LEU A 221 23.87 7.32 13.81
C LEU A 221 22.68 7.64 14.72
N VAL A 222 21.44 7.46 14.26
CA VAL A 222 20.25 7.69 15.07
C VAL A 222 20.24 6.76 16.28
N GLU A 223 20.49 5.46 16.10
CA GLU A 223 20.55 4.49 17.21
C GLU A 223 21.65 4.84 18.22
N GLN A 224 22.81 5.31 17.75
CA GLN A 224 23.92 5.72 18.62
C GLN A 224 23.55 6.95 19.48
N LEU A 225 22.89 7.96 18.89
CA LEU A 225 22.62 9.24 19.56
C LEU A 225 21.29 9.23 20.33
N ARG A 226 20.33 8.47 19.85
CA ARG A 226 18.96 8.36 20.38
C ARG A 226 18.52 6.89 20.43
N PRO A 227 19.09 6.07 21.33
CA PRO A 227 18.75 4.64 21.41
C PRO A 227 17.24 4.42 21.55
N GLY A 228 16.69 3.58 20.69
CA GLY A 228 15.26 3.27 20.67
C GLY A 228 14.37 4.30 19.94
N ALA A 229 14.94 5.37 19.39
CA ALA A 229 14.19 6.26 18.49
C ALA A 229 13.79 5.55 17.19
N THR A 230 12.61 5.87 16.68
CA THR A 230 12.16 5.31 15.42
C THR A 230 12.88 5.96 14.24
N ILE A 231 13.03 5.21 13.14
CA ILE A 231 13.53 5.76 11.89
C ILE A 231 12.69 5.26 10.72
N TYR A 232 12.37 6.16 9.79
CA TYR A 232 11.68 5.84 8.57
C TYR A 232 12.24 6.63 7.38
N PHE A 233 12.41 5.93 6.25
CA PHE A 233 12.87 6.49 4.98
C PHE A 233 11.70 6.47 3.99
N ASN A 234 11.07 7.63 3.76
CA ASN A 234 9.94 7.73 2.84
C ASN A 234 10.37 7.49 1.39
N GLY A 235 9.52 6.77 0.63
CA GLY A 235 9.82 6.25 -0.70
C GLY A 235 10.29 4.78 -0.71
N THR A 236 10.42 4.14 0.46
CA THR A 236 10.83 2.72 0.58
C THR A 236 9.66 1.74 0.73
N THR A 237 8.43 2.24 0.69
CA THR A 237 7.20 1.43 0.82
C THR A 237 6.23 1.61 -0.37
N PRO A 238 6.67 1.54 -1.64
CA PRO A 238 5.77 1.68 -2.79
C PRO A 238 4.84 0.47 -2.93
N THR A 239 3.70 0.65 -3.59
CA THR A 239 2.77 -0.44 -3.93
C THR A 239 3.38 -1.35 -4.99
N SER A 240 3.89 -0.74 -6.07
CA SER A 240 4.61 -1.45 -7.12
C SER A 240 6.10 -1.43 -6.83
N MET A 241 6.70 -2.60 -6.75
CA MET A 241 8.12 -2.76 -6.43
C MET A 241 9.02 -2.85 -7.65
N ASN A 242 8.50 -3.24 -8.82
CA ASN A 242 9.25 -3.33 -10.09
C ASN A 242 10.64 -3.99 -9.92
N GLY A 243 10.71 -5.13 -9.24
CA GLY A 243 11.96 -5.84 -8.92
C GLY A 243 12.74 -5.30 -7.71
N LEU A 244 12.28 -4.24 -7.05
CA LEU A 244 12.96 -3.65 -5.89
C LEU A 244 12.82 -4.50 -4.61
N TYR A 245 11.83 -5.38 -4.56
CA TYR A 245 11.57 -6.19 -3.37
C TYR A 245 12.75 -7.08 -2.99
N LYS A 246 13.46 -7.64 -3.97
CA LYS A 246 14.67 -8.44 -3.77
C LYS A 246 15.80 -7.68 -3.06
N HIS A 247 15.81 -6.36 -3.14
CA HIS A 247 16.80 -5.52 -2.50
C HIS A 247 16.44 -5.15 -1.06
N ALA A 248 15.23 -5.50 -0.58
CA ALA A 248 14.72 -5.18 0.75
C ALA A 248 14.93 -3.69 1.09
N ILE A 249 14.42 -2.80 0.23
CA ILE A 249 14.65 -1.34 0.30
C ILE A 249 14.14 -0.70 1.61
N TYR A 250 13.27 -1.41 2.33
CA TYR A 250 12.70 -1.05 3.64
C TYR A 250 13.54 -1.56 4.83
N ARG A 251 14.68 -2.23 4.59
CA ARG A 251 15.42 -2.97 5.64
C ARG A 251 15.95 -2.12 6.79
N HIS A 252 16.17 -0.82 6.55
CA HIS A 252 16.65 0.12 7.57
C HIS A 252 15.53 0.88 8.29
N ASN A 253 14.27 0.69 7.88
CA ASN A 253 13.12 1.22 8.59
C ASN A 253 12.94 0.49 9.92
N SER A 254 12.59 1.21 10.97
CA SER A 254 12.13 0.62 12.22
C SER A 254 10.62 0.36 12.21
N LYS A 255 9.88 1.11 11.39
CA LYS A 255 8.46 0.98 11.08
C LYS A 255 8.24 1.27 9.60
N ASN A 256 7.14 0.82 9.03
CA ASN A 256 6.77 1.10 7.63
C ASN A 256 5.56 2.03 7.59
N ASP A 257 5.78 3.29 7.21
CA ASP A 257 4.70 4.25 7.00
C ASP A 257 4.19 4.09 5.56
N LEU A 258 2.90 3.83 5.41
CA LEU A 258 2.25 3.62 4.12
C LEU A 258 1.47 4.88 3.75
N GLU A 259 2.18 5.86 3.20
CA GLU A 259 1.59 7.13 2.78
C GLU A 259 0.56 6.90 1.67
N ASP A 260 -0.64 7.44 1.87
CA ASP A 260 -1.75 7.33 0.92
C ASP A 260 -2.70 8.52 1.02
N LEU A 261 -3.43 8.79 -0.05
CA LEU A 261 -4.53 9.73 -0.11
C LEU A 261 -5.64 9.11 -0.94
N PRO A 262 -6.52 8.29 -0.34
CA PRO A 262 -7.48 7.48 -1.09
C PRO A 262 -8.42 8.29 -1.99
N THR A 263 -8.66 9.56 -1.66
CA THR A 263 -9.47 10.46 -2.50
C THR A 263 -8.95 10.64 -3.91
N THR A 264 -7.62 10.57 -4.14
CA THR A 264 -7.01 10.87 -5.45
C THR A 264 -5.86 9.95 -5.86
N TRP A 265 -5.32 9.12 -4.95
CA TRP A 265 -4.12 8.31 -5.20
C TRP A 265 -4.43 6.81 -5.36
N GLY A 266 -5.50 6.43 -6.05
CA GLY A 266 -5.80 5.03 -6.38
C GLY A 266 -6.94 4.41 -5.58
N GLY A 267 -7.70 5.20 -4.82
CA GLY A 267 -8.93 4.76 -4.15
C GLY A 267 -8.71 3.93 -2.88
N TYR A 268 -9.79 3.38 -2.38
CA TYR A 268 -9.87 2.78 -1.03
C TYR A 268 -9.42 1.30 -0.98
N ASN A 269 -9.05 0.67 -2.10
CA ASN A 269 -8.52 -0.70 -2.14
C ASN A 269 -7.00 -0.78 -2.01
N LYS A 270 -6.29 0.32 -2.29
CA LYS A 270 -4.82 0.37 -2.32
C LYS A 270 -4.18 0.14 -0.95
N PHE A 271 -4.66 0.83 0.10
CA PHE A 271 -4.11 0.67 1.44
C PHE A 271 -4.27 -0.76 1.99
N PRO A 272 -5.44 -1.43 1.92
CA PRO A 272 -5.58 -2.82 2.37
C PRO A 272 -4.61 -3.81 1.69
N LEU A 273 -4.32 -3.62 0.40
CA LEU A 273 -3.31 -4.39 -0.32
C LEU A 273 -1.91 -4.15 0.26
N ARG A 274 -1.51 -2.87 0.40
CA ARG A 274 -0.18 -2.50 0.94
C ARG A 274 0.01 -2.97 2.36
N ALA A 275 -1.01 -2.89 3.21
CA ALA A 275 -0.94 -3.37 4.59
C ALA A 275 -0.59 -4.87 4.62
N ARG A 276 -1.27 -5.71 3.81
CA ARG A 276 -0.98 -7.15 3.72
C ARG A 276 0.43 -7.44 3.22
N LEU A 277 0.93 -6.65 2.26
CA LEU A 277 2.29 -6.78 1.75
C LEU A 277 3.32 -6.46 2.84
N PHE A 278 3.13 -5.34 3.58
CA PHE A 278 4.13 -4.86 4.55
C PHE A 278 4.03 -5.54 5.92
N HIS A 279 2.93 -6.18 6.29
CA HIS A 279 2.91 -7.07 7.46
C HIS A 279 3.86 -8.25 7.32
N ASN A 280 4.08 -8.75 6.11
CA ASN A 280 4.98 -9.89 5.85
C ASN A 280 6.48 -9.54 5.91
N VAL A 281 6.85 -8.27 6.11
CA VAL A 281 8.26 -7.87 6.28
C VAL A 281 8.69 -7.74 7.74
N GLY A 282 7.79 -8.04 8.69
CA GLY A 282 8.11 -8.16 10.12
C GLY A 282 8.41 -6.82 10.83
N ARG A 283 7.88 -5.71 10.31
CA ARG A 283 7.96 -4.38 10.91
C ARG A 283 6.57 -3.85 11.24
N PRO A 284 6.42 -3.01 12.28
CA PRO A 284 5.17 -2.31 12.53
C PRO A 284 4.71 -1.52 11.30
N VAL A 285 3.41 -1.57 11.02
CA VAL A 285 2.80 -0.82 9.91
C VAL A 285 2.06 0.38 10.48
N VAL A 286 2.32 1.54 9.89
CA VAL A 286 1.59 2.79 10.12
C VAL A 286 0.91 3.17 8.79
N ALA A 287 -0.38 3.28 8.80
CA ALA A 287 -1.13 3.74 7.64
C ALA A 287 -1.26 5.25 7.69
N MET A 288 -1.02 5.90 6.57
CA MET A 288 -1.18 7.35 6.44
C MET A 288 -2.33 7.68 5.49
N SER A 289 -3.09 8.68 5.86
CA SER A 289 -4.04 9.40 5.03
C SER A 289 -3.95 10.87 5.40
N GLY A 290 -4.80 11.72 4.88
CA GLY A 290 -4.76 13.15 5.22
C GLY A 290 -6.16 13.76 5.32
N LYS A 291 -6.24 14.90 5.98
CA LYS A 291 -7.45 15.74 5.95
C LYS A 291 -7.76 16.30 4.55
N PHE A 292 -6.76 16.21 3.67
CA PHE A 292 -6.72 16.82 2.35
C PHE A 292 -7.80 16.28 1.41
N HIS A 293 -8.30 17.15 0.53
CA HIS A 293 -9.36 16.78 -0.40
C HIS A 293 -8.80 16.31 -1.76
N THR A 294 -7.95 17.11 -2.41
CA THR A 294 -7.47 16.83 -3.76
C THR A 294 -6.01 16.48 -3.85
N MET A 295 -5.17 16.93 -2.92
CA MET A 295 -3.73 16.73 -2.94
C MET A 295 -3.15 16.80 -1.54
N TRP A 296 -2.07 16.06 -1.30
CA TRP A 296 -1.30 16.14 -0.06
C TRP A 296 -0.78 17.56 0.16
N GLY A 297 -0.86 18.05 1.40
CA GLY A 297 -0.34 19.37 1.78
C GLY A 297 -1.18 20.57 1.30
N GLU A 298 -2.40 20.40 0.77
CA GLU A 298 -3.21 21.51 0.36
C GLU A 298 -3.75 22.32 1.55
N PHE A 299 -3.66 23.66 1.46
CA PHE A 299 -4.26 24.54 2.45
C PHE A 299 -5.78 24.66 2.23
N GLY A 300 -6.57 24.56 3.31
CA GLY A 300 -8.01 24.77 3.30
C GLY A 300 -8.84 23.67 2.62
N GLY A 301 -8.22 22.60 2.14
CA GLY A 301 -8.94 21.40 1.66
C GLY A 301 -9.30 20.47 2.81
N PHE A 302 -10.59 20.00 2.83
CA PHE A 302 -11.07 19.15 3.91
C PHE A 302 -11.85 17.95 3.38
N LYS A 303 -11.52 16.78 3.87
CA LYS A 303 -12.40 15.60 3.83
C LYS A 303 -13.55 15.73 4.84
N HIS A 304 -14.65 15.05 4.56
CA HIS A 304 -15.67 14.86 5.56
C HIS A 304 -15.13 14.06 6.76
N ARG A 305 -15.52 14.44 7.98
CA ARG A 305 -15.03 13.79 9.22
C ARG A 305 -15.34 12.28 9.27
N ASP A 306 -16.46 11.84 8.67
CA ASP A 306 -16.81 10.42 8.64
C ASP A 306 -15.99 9.63 7.62
N ALA A 307 -15.46 10.27 6.55
CA ALA A 307 -14.44 9.67 5.70
C ALA A 307 -13.16 9.38 6.49
N MET A 308 -12.70 10.34 7.30
CA MET A 308 -11.54 10.15 8.17
C MET A 308 -11.78 9.03 9.20
N LYS A 309 -12.98 8.97 9.80
CA LYS A 309 -13.35 7.87 10.70
C LYS A 309 -13.32 6.51 10.01
N TYR A 310 -13.84 6.40 8.79
CA TYR A 310 -13.79 5.17 8.00
C TYR A 310 -12.36 4.78 7.67
N GLU A 311 -11.55 5.72 7.20
CA GLU A 311 -10.14 5.49 6.88
C GLU A 311 -9.35 4.99 8.10
N ALA A 312 -9.50 5.65 9.26
CA ALA A 312 -8.84 5.23 10.49
C ALA A 312 -9.32 3.85 10.97
N ALA A 313 -10.62 3.57 10.92
CA ALA A 313 -11.16 2.25 11.24
C ALA A 313 -10.64 1.16 10.29
N CYS A 314 -10.50 1.47 9.00
CA CYS A 314 -9.90 0.57 8.01
C CYS A 314 -8.40 0.32 8.31
N MET A 315 -7.66 1.32 8.80
CA MET A 315 -6.27 1.16 9.23
C MET A 315 -6.16 0.15 10.37
N ILE A 316 -6.94 0.33 11.44
CA ILE A 316 -6.97 -0.61 12.58
C ILE A 316 -7.44 -2.00 12.15
N ALA A 317 -8.47 -2.09 11.30
CA ALA A 317 -8.98 -3.36 10.78
C ALA A 317 -7.93 -4.15 9.99
N ASN A 318 -6.92 -3.48 9.44
CA ASN A 318 -5.79 -4.11 8.76
C ASN A 318 -4.52 -4.21 9.63
N GLY A 319 -4.64 -4.09 10.96
CA GLY A 319 -3.51 -4.25 11.88
C GLY A 319 -2.50 -3.09 11.86
N ALA A 320 -2.87 -1.94 11.31
CA ALA A 320 -1.99 -0.78 11.18
C ALA A 320 -2.36 0.34 12.17
N ARG A 321 -1.36 1.13 12.56
CA ARG A 321 -1.56 2.38 13.31
C ARG A 321 -2.06 3.46 12.38
N CYS A 322 -2.75 4.46 12.93
CA CYS A 322 -3.35 5.55 12.16
C CYS A 322 -2.43 6.78 12.15
N ASN A 323 -2.29 7.39 10.97
CA ASN A 323 -1.60 8.67 10.81
C ASN A 323 -2.40 9.56 9.84
N PHE A 324 -2.75 10.78 10.28
CA PHE A 324 -3.38 11.76 9.41
C PHE A 324 -2.43 12.90 9.07
N GLY A 325 -2.28 13.16 7.76
CA GLY A 325 -1.62 14.35 7.26
C GLY A 325 -2.45 15.60 7.53
N ASP A 326 -1.81 16.62 8.05
CA ASP A 326 -2.31 18.00 8.18
C ASP A 326 -1.29 18.97 7.62
N GLN A 327 -1.71 20.19 7.30
CA GLN A 327 -0.87 21.29 6.83
C GLN A 327 -0.97 22.43 7.82
N MET A 328 0.12 22.68 8.57
CA MET A 328 0.16 23.82 9.51
C MET A 328 0.22 25.14 8.75
N HIS A 329 -0.54 26.13 9.22
CA HIS A 329 -0.43 27.49 8.69
C HIS A 329 0.99 28.05 8.95
N PRO A 330 1.60 28.78 8.00
CA PRO A 330 2.97 29.29 8.14
C PRO A 330 3.23 30.13 9.39
N ASP A 331 2.22 30.80 9.94
CA ASP A 331 2.35 31.56 11.18
C ASP A 331 2.50 30.70 12.45
N GLY A 332 2.32 29.38 12.35
CA GLY A 332 2.51 28.42 13.45
C GLY A 332 1.28 28.21 14.34
N HIS A 333 0.13 28.82 14.03
CA HIS A 333 -1.11 28.63 14.78
C HIS A 333 -1.83 27.36 14.34
N MET A 334 -2.28 26.54 15.29
CA MET A 334 -2.99 25.28 15.03
C MET A 334 -4.48 25.55 14.81
N ASP A 335 -5.03 24.99 13.72
CA ASP A 335 -6.46 25.05 13.42
C ASP A 335 -7.26 24.04 14.22
N LEU A 336 -7.97 24.52 15.27
CA LEU A 336 -8.78 23.66 16.13
C LEU A 336 -9.90 22.93 15.38
N SER A 337 -10.41 23.47 14.27
CA SER A 337 -11.45 22.79 13.46
C SER A 337 -10.91 21.55 12.79
N THR A 338 -9.68 21.58 12.29
CA THR A 338 -8.98 20.40 11.78
C THR A 338 -8.85 19.35 12.86
N TYR A 339 -8.39 19.76 14.06
CA TYR A 339 -8.18 18.81 15.16
C TYR A 339 -9.49 18.30 15.78
N ALA A 340 -10.58 19.03 15.68
CA ALA A 340 -11.92 18.50 16.00
C ALA A 340 -12.34 17.39 15.04
N ASN A 341 -12.04 17.51 13.74
CA ASN A 341 -12.32 16.44 12.77
C ASN A 341 -11.43 15.20 12.96
N ILE A 342 -10.12 15.40 13.22
CA ILE A 342 -9.21 14.32 13.58
C ILE A 342 -9.68 13.62 14.86
N GLY A 343 -10.05 14.41 15.87
CA GLY A 343 -10.56 13.92 17.15
C GLY A 343 -11.83 13.10 17.02
N HIS A 344 -12.75 13.48 16.11
CA HIS A 344 -13.95 12.67 15.81
C HIS A 344 -13.58 11.24 15.34
N ALA A 345 -12.57 11.11 14.49
CA ALA A 345 -12.07 9.81 14.06
C ALA A 345 -11.35 9.09 15.22
N PHE A 346 -10.42 9.76 15.88
CA PHE A 346 -9.57 9.15 16.91
C PHE A 346 -10.31 8.82 18.22
N GLU A 347 -11.42 9.47 18.52
CA GLU A 347 -12.32 9.06 19.62
C GLU A 347 -12.88 7.64 19.38
N TYR A 348 -13.17 7.31 18.14
CA TYR A 348 -13.61 5.97 17.80
C TYR A 348 -12.44 4.98 17.85
N ILE A 349 -11.27 5.40 17.35
CA ILE A 349 -10.06 4.56 17.34
C ILE A 349 -9.61 4.19 18.75
N GLU A 350 -9.66 5.07 19.73
CA GLU A 350 -9.35 4.74 21.13
C GLU A 350 -10.10 3.50 21.65
N LYS A 351 -11.32 3.27 21.16
CA LYS A 351 -12.17 2.14 21.58
C LYS A 351 -11.81 0.84 20.87
N ILE A 352 -11.18 0.91 19.69
CA ILE A 352 -10.94 -0.27 18.84
C ILE A 352 -9.46 -0.58 18.62
N GLU A 353 -8.54 0.35 18.86
CA GLU A 353 -7.11 0.14 18.63
C GLU A 353 -6.53 -1.08 19.36
N PRO A 354 -6.98 -1.46 20.58
CA PRO A 354 -6.47 -2.67 21.25
C PRO A 354 -6.86 -3.97 20.52
N TYR A 355 -7.86 -3.93 19.63
CA TYR A 355 -8.39 -5.08 18.91
C TYR A 355 -7.81 -5.24 17.50
N GLY A 356 -7.05 -4.29 17.03
CA GLY A 356 -6.33 -4.36 15.75
C GLY A 356 -4.79 -4.37 15.94
N VAL A 357 -4.28 -3.64 16.96
CA VAL A 357 -2.83 -3.44 17.16
C VAL A 357 -2.44 -3.78 18.61
N PRO A 358 -1.35 -4.56 18.83
CA PRO A 358 -0.62 -5.32 17.84
C PRO A 358 -1.45 -6.52 17.34
N GLY A 359 -1.45 -6.73 16.03
CA GLY A 359 -2.16 -7.86 15.42
C GLY A 359 -1.73 -8.04 13.97
N VAL A 360 -1.94 -9.22 13.43
CA VAL A 360 -1.56 -9.55 12.06
C VAL A 360 -2.77 -10.11 11.33
N PRO A 361 -3.09 -9.61 10.12
CA PRO A 361 -4.09 -10.26 9.27
C PRO A 361 -3.73 -11.72 9.00
N VAL A 362 -4.70 -12.62 9.06
CA VAL A 362 -4.49 -14.05 8.83
C VAL A 362 -5.56 -14.61 7.89
N SER A 363 -5.12 -15.48 6.98
CA SER A 363 -5.97 -16.19 6.04
C SER A 363 -5.39 -17.56 5.69
N ASN A 364 -6.21 -18.47 5.16
CA ASN A 364 -5.75 -19.68 4.50
C ASN A 364 -5.75 -19.56 2.96
N LEU A 365 -5.89 -18.34 2.43
CA LEU A 365 -5.71 -17.97 1.04
C LEU A 365 -4.58 -16.95 0.93
N ALA A 366 -3.70 -17.13 -0.06
CA ALA A 366 -2.64 -16.18 -0.35
C ALA A 366 -2.72 -15.68 -1.80
N LEU A 367 -2.36 -14.41 -2.00
CA LEU A 367 -2.11 -13.79 -3.31
C LEU A 367 -0.60 -13.61 -3.48
N LEU A 368 -0.04 -14.12 -4.57
CA LEU A 368 1.36 -13.92 -4.89
C LEU A 368 1.58 -12.49 -5.41
N HIS A 369 2.58 -11.79 -4.91
CA HIS A 369 2.91 -10.44 -5.33
C HIS A 369 3.69 -10.45 -6.65
N SER A 370 3.12 -9.85 -7.72
CA SER A 370 3.78 -9.79 -9.03
C SER A 370 4.78 -8.64 -9.16
N GLU A 371 4.77 -7.70 -8.21
CA GLU A 371 5.49 -6.43 -8.25
C GLU A 371 5.00 -5.45 -9.36
N ASN A 372 3.93 -5.80 -10.06
CA ASN A 372 3.26 -4.95 -11.04
C ASN A 372 1.97 -4.37 -10.44
N GLY A 373 1.91 -3.03 -10.31
CA GLY A 373 0.83 -2.35 -9.61
C GLY A 373 -0.57 -2.67 -10.15
N GLU A 374 -0.79 -2.54 -11.45
CA GLU A 374 -2.12 -2.78 -12.05
C GLU A 374 -2.60 -4.23 -11.88
N VAL A 375 -1.68 -5.18 -12.00
CA VAL A 375 -1.96 -6.61 -11.87
C VAL A 375 -2.32 -6.95 -10.43
N ASP A 376 -1.52 -6.47 -9.48
CA ASP A 376 -1.71 -6.76 -8.06
C ASP A 376 -2.93 -6.02 -7.49
N GLU A 377 -3.13 -4.75 -7.84
CA GLU A 377 -4.28 -3.96 -7.40
C GLU A 377 -5.60 -4.50 -7.97
N GLY A 378 -5.59 -4.97 -9.21
CA GLY A 378 -6.77 -5.60 -9.83
C GLY A 378 -7.14 -6.93 -9.16
N ALA A 379 -6.17 -7.81 -8.96
CA ALA A 379 -6.38 -9.10 -8.27
C ALA A 379 -6.84 -8.88 -6.82
N ALA A 380 -6.20 -7.97 -6.10
CA ALA A 380 -6.57 -7.64 -4.72
C ALA A 380 -7.98 -7.00 -4.64
N SER A 381 -8.34 -6.11 -5.58
CA SER A 381 -9.68 -5.50 -5.62
C SER A 381 -10.78 -6.55 -5.80
N MET A 382 -10.57 -7.55 -6.66
CA MET A 382 -11.54 -8.64 -6.82
C MET A 382 -11.76 -9.43 -5.52
N LEU A 383 -10.68 -9.67 -4.74
CA LEU A 383 -10.76 -10.35 -3.43
C LEU A 383 -11.41 -9.45 -2.37
N LEU A 384 -10.98 -8.21 -2.24
CA LEU A 384 -11.48 -7.26 -1.25
C LEU A 384 -12.97 -6.97 -1.43
N GLU A 385 -13.44 -6.80 -2.66
CA GLU A 385 -14.83 -6.48 -2.98
C GLU A 385 -15.77 -7.68 -2.86
N THR A 386 -15.23 -8.88 -2.78
CA THR A 386 -15.98 -10.12 -2.48
C THR A 386 -15.79 -10.56 -1.03
N GLN A 387 -15.27 -9.71 -0.18
CA GLN A 387 -14.95 -9.97 1.24
C GLN A 387 -14.13 -11.25 1.46
N THR A 388 -13.30 -11.59 0.50
CA THR A 388 -12.40 -12.75 0.58
C THR A 388 -11.09 -12.32 1.22
N GLU A 389 -10.81 -12.80 2.42
CA GLU A 389 -9.58 -12.48 3.13
C GLU A 389 -8.39 -13.23 2.52
N PHE A 390 -7.25 -12.56 2.43
CA PHE A 390 -6.02 -13.11 1.84
C PHE A 390 -4.75 -12.52 2.48
N GLU A 391 -3.67 -13.26 2.35
CA GLU A 391 -2.32 -12.78 2.66
C GLU A 391 -1.56 -12.48 1.36
N MET A 392 -0.65 -11.50 1.39
CA MET A 392 0.27 -11.27 0.28
C MET A 392 1.56 -12.05 0.51
N LEU A 393 1.97 -12.84 -0.47
CA LEU A 393 3.25 -13.56 -0.43
C LEU A 393 4.19 -13.07 -1.52
N ARG A 394 5.47 -12.93 -1.18
CA ARG A 394 6.51 -12.68 -2.17
C ARG A 394 6.84 -13.93 -2.95
N PRO A 395 7.18 -13.84 -4.25
CA PRO A 395 7.82 -14.95 -4.96
C PRO A 395 9.04 -15.46 -4.19
N GLY A 396 9.17 -16.77 -4.08
CA GLY A 396 10.24 -17.40 -3.33
C GLY A 396 10.07 -17.44 -1.80
N ALA A 397 9.04 -16.84 -1.24
CA ALA A 397 8.72 -16.99 0.18
C ALA A 397 8.19 -18.38 0.50
N LYS A 398 8.50 -18.88 1.71
CA LYS A 398 7.89 -20.12 2.21
C LYS A 398 6.38 -19.96 2.32
N ILE A 399 5.63 -20.88 1.71
CA ILE A 399 4.18 -20.96 1.86
C ILE A 399 3.86 -21.71 3.17
N ASP A 400 3.20 -21.03 4.11
CA ASP A 400 2.80 -21.59 5.40
C ASP A 400 1.88 -22.79 5.22
N GLU A 401 1.89 -23.73 6.19
CA GLU A 401 1.08 -24.95 6.12
C GLU A 401 -0.43 -24.70 6.19
N ARG A 402 -0.85 -23.57 6.80
CA ARG A 402 -2.25 -23.18 6.88
C ARG A 402 -2.83 -22.68 5.54
N ILE A 403 -1.98 -22.32 4.57
CA ILE A 403 -2.44 -21.86 3.25
C ILE A 403 -2.96 -23.04 2.45
N ASP A 404 -4.23 -22.97 2.04
CA ASP A 404 -4.92 -23.98 1.23
C ASP A 404 -4.91 -23.62 -0.25
N VAL A 405 -5.02 -22.32 -0.55
CA VAL A 405 -5.13 -21.81 -1.92
C VAL A 405 -4.14 -20.67 -2.15
N LEU A 406 -3.45 -20.71 -3.30
CA LEU A 406 -2.60 -19.64 -3.80
C LEU A 406 -3.20 -19.08 -5.09
N VAL A 407 -3.42 -17.77 -5.12
CA VAL A 407 -3.75 -17.02 -6.34
C VAL A 407 -2.46 -16.48 -6.93
N ILE A 408 -2.20 -16.77 -8.20
CA ILE A 408 -1.08 -16.24 -8.97
C ILE A 408 -1.63 -15.21 -9.95
N PRO A 409 -1.25 -13.93 -9.84
CA PRO A 409 -1.79 -12.86 -10.69
C PRO A 409 -1.31 -12.96 -12.14
N GLY A 410 -1.85 -12.13 -13.02
CA GLY A 410 -1.74 -12.28 -14.48
C GLY A 410 -0.37 -11.98 -15.10
N SER A 411 0.63 -11.56 -14.33
CA SER A 411 1.98 -11.29 -14.81
C SER A 411 2.98 -12.38 -14.39
N PRO A 412 3.97 -12.73 -15.23
CA PRO A 412 5.04 -13.62 -14.81
C PRO A 412 5.79 -13.04 -13.60
N CYS A 413 5.77 -13.76 -12.48
CA CYS A 413 6.38 -13.30 -11.23
C CYS A 413 7.21 -14.38 -10.54
N MET A 414 7.33 -15.58 -11.14
CA MET A 414 8.10 -16.69 -10.59
C MET A 414 9.38 -16.90 -11.40
N ASP A 415 10.47 -17.14 -10.70
CA ASP A 415 11.65 -17.80 -11.19
C ASP A 415 11.60 -19.32 -10.87
N ASP A 416 12.63 -20.06 -11.23
CA ASP A 416 12.69 -21.51 -10.97
C ASP A 416 12.62 -21.85 -9.47
N VAL A 417 13.14 -20.98 -8.59
CA VAL A 417 13.10 -21.18 -7.12
C VAL A 417 11.67 -21.00 -6.61
N ALA A 418 10.99 -19.92 -7.02
CA ALA A 418 9.61 -19.69 -6.65
C ALA A 418 8.69 -20.77 -7.20
N ALA A 419 8.89 -21.19 -8.44
CA ALA A 419 8.15 -22.29 -9.06
C ALA A 419 8.34 -23.63 -8.31
N ALA A 420 9.56 -23.93 -7.85
CA ALA A 420 9.81 -25.14 -7.04
C ALA A 420 9.03 -25.12 -5.71
N ILE A 421 8.92 -23.95 -5.06
CA ILE A 421 8.14 -23.78 -3.84
C ILE A 421 6.64 -23.98 -4.10
N VAL A 422 6.11 -23.44 -5.21
CA VAL A 422 4.69 -23.62 -5.59
C VAL A 422 4.42 -25.07 -5.98
N ASN A 423 5.34 -25.75 -6.69
CA ASN A 423 5.20 -27.17 -6.99
C ASN A 423 5.22 -28.05 -5.72
N ALA A 424 6.06 -27.74 -4.73
CA ALA A 424 6.04 -28.41 -3.43
C ALA A 424 4.72 -28.14 -2.67
N PHE A 425 4.17 -26.94 -2.78
CA PHE A 425 2.84 -26.61 -2.25
C PHE A 425 1.73 -27.44 -2.90
N LEU A 426 1.74 -27.58 -4.21
CA LEU A 426 0.79 -28.45 -4.94
C LEU A 426 0.95 -29.94 -4.55
N ALA A 427 2.19 -30.43 -4.41
CA ALA A 427 2.47 -31.82 -4.02
C ALA A 427 1.94 -32.20 -2.63
N ARG A 428 1.84 -31.23 -1.71
CA ARG A 428 1.23 -31.43 -0.39
C ARG A 428 -0.30 -31.26 -0.35
N GLY A 429 -0.95 -31.09 -1.52
CA GLY A 429 -2.41 -30.92 -1.63
C GLY A 429 -2.88 -29.47 -1.71
N GLY A 430 -1.98 -28.50 -1.75
CA GLY A 430 -2.32 -27.10 -2.01
C GLY A 430 -2.99 -26.91 -3.37
N LYS A 431 -3.70 -25.79 -3.55
CA LYS A 431 -4.48 -25.49 -4.74
C LYS A 431 -4.06 -24.15 -5.34
N VAL A 432 -4.07 -24.04 -6.66
CA VAL A 432 -3.61 -22.83 -7.37
C VAL A 432 -4.67 -22.34 -8.33
N LEU A 433 -4.96 -21.03 -8.27
CA LEU A 433 -5.67 -20.29 -9.31
C LEU A 433 -4.65 -19.36 -9.97
N ALA A 434 -4.26 -19.63 -11.21
CA ALA A 434 -3.36 -18.78 -11.99
C ALA A 434 -4.14 -18.00 -13.05
N MET A 435 -3.79 -16.71 -13.24
CA MET A 435 -4.40 -15.85 -14.24
C MET A 435 -3.39 -15.51 -15.34
N GLY A 436 -3.85 -15.37 -16.58
CA GLY A 436 -3.05 -14.91 -17.70
C GLY A 436 -1.69 -15.58 -17.80
N ALA A 437 -0.62 -14.77 -17.71
CA ALA A 437 0.76 -15.23 -17.79
C ALA A 437 1.37 -15.64 -16.43
N GLY A 438 0.61 -15.65 -15.34
CA GLY A 438 1.14 -15.91 -14.00
C GLY A 438 1.82 -17.26 -13.81
N ALA A 439 1.41 -18.28 -14.57
CA ALA A 439 2.05 -19.59 -14.54
C ALA A 439 3.25 -19.74 -15.50
N LEU A 440 3.56 -18.71 -16.30
CA LEU A 440 4.63 -18.73 -17.29
C LEU A 440 5.97 -18.25 -16.68
N ASP A 441 7.05 -18.64 -17.35
CA ASP A 441 8.37 -18.07 -17.12
C ASP A 441 8.46 -16.60 -17.56
N ALA A 442 9.47 -15.88 -17.11
CA ALA A 442 9.66 -14.45 -17.41
C ALA A 442 9.73 -14.13 -18.91
N SER A 443 10.21 -15.07 -19.73
CA SER A 443 10.26 -14.95 -21.19
C SER A 443 8.94 -15.30 -21.88
N ARG A 444 7.95 -15.75 -21.14
CA ARG A 444 6.66 -16.26 -21.63
C ARG A 444 6.82 -17.36 -22.69
N SER A 445 7.74 -18.29 -22.46
CA SER A 445 8.03 -19.38 -23.39
C SER A 445 7.40 -20.70 -22.97
N LYS A 446 7.21 -20.92 -21.68
CA LYS A 446 6.70 -22.18 -21.11
C LYS A 446 5.99 -21.96 -19.77
N CYS A 447 5.14 -22.91 -19.40
CA CYS A 447 4.59 -23.00 -18.04
C CYS A 447 5.66 -23.52 -17.06
N LEU A 448 5.75 -22.91 -15.88
CA LEU A 448 6.58 -23.34 -14.76
C LEU A 448 5.86 -24.35 -13.85
N LEU A 449 4.54 -24.45 -13.99
CA LEU A 449 3.66 -25.36 -13.27
C LEU A 449 3.02 -26.33 -14.27
N ASP A 450 2.65 -27.55 -13.79
CA ASP A 450 1.79 -28.44 -14.57
C ASP A 450 0.34 -27.95 -14.52
N VAL A 451 -0.02 -27.15 -15.50
CA VAL A 451 -1.37 -26.58 -15.65
C VAL A 451 -2.31 -27.47 -16.45
N GLY A 452 -1.82 -28.58 -17.00
CA GLY A 452 -2.60 -29.48 -17.85
C GLY A 452 -2.86 -28.95 -19.26
N ALA A 453 -2.07 -28.02 -19.74
CA ALA A 453 -2.15 -27.46 -21.08
C ALA A 453 -0.80 -26.99 -21.57
N GLU A 454 -0.56 -27.02 -22.86
CA GLU A 454 0.61 -26.45 -23.50
C GLU A 454 0.35 -24.99 -23.85
N TYR A 455 1.25 -24.10 -23.48
CA TYR A 455 1.20 -22.70 -23.88
C TYR A 455 1.57 -22.54 -25.35
N GLN A 456 0.73 -21.85 -26.12
CA GLN A 456 0.87 -21.70 -27.57
C GLN A 456 1.02 -20.24 -28.02
N GLY A 457 1.21 -19.31 -27.08
CA GLY A 457 1.49 -17.91 -27.42
C GLY A 457 0.32 -16.97 -27.19
N ALA A 458 0.44 -15.78 -27.74
CA ALA A 458 -0.57 -14.73 -27.68
C ALA A 458 -1.72 -14.98 -28.68
N ALA A 459 -2.86 -14.31 -28.46
CA ALA A 459 -3.96 -14.26 -29.41
C ALA A 459 -3.58 -13.53 -30.69
N ALA A 460 -4.29 -13.88 -31.78
CA ALA A 460 -4.21 -13.15 -33.03
C ALA A 460 -5.08 -11.86 -33.05
N TYR A 461 -5.98 -11.73 -32.06
CA TYR A 461 -6.95 -10.64 -31.96
C TYR A 461 -6.68 -9.77 -30.72
N ALA A 462 -7.09 -8.51 -30.78
CA ALA A 462 -6.92 -7.57 -29.66
C ALA A 462 -7.88 -7.84 -28.49
N ASN A 463 -9.06 -8.36 -28.77
CA ASN A 463 -10.09 -8.73 -27.81
C ASN A 463 -10.74 -10.07 -28.18
N ASP A 464 -11.43 -10.67 -27.24
CA ASP A 464 -12.24 -11.88 -27.46
C ASP A 464 -13.45 -11.91 -26.52
N TYR A 465 -14.16 -13.05 -26.49
CA TYR A 465 -15.35 -13.23 -25.69
C TYR A 465 -15.24 -14.54 -24.89
N THR A 466 -15.80 -14.56 -23.70
CA THR A 466 -15.86 -15.74 -22.84
C THR A 466 -17.30 -16.18 -22.62
N GLN A 467 -17.55 -17.49 -22.70
CA GLN A 467 -18.75 -18.12 -22.18
C GLN A 467 -18.39 -19.16 -21.14
N ALA A 468 -18.89 -18.97 -19.91
CA ALA A 468 -18.63 -19.86 -18.80
C ALA A 468 -19.46 -21.15 -18.91
N ALA A 469 -18.86 -22.31 -18.58
CA ALA A 469 -19.61 -23.54 -18.36
C ALA A 469 -20.36 -23.49 -17.02
N ALA A 470 -21.36 -24.33 -16.84
CA ALA A 470 -22.20 -24.39 -15.63
C ALA A 470 -21.40 -24.48 -14.33
N ALA A 471 -20.26 -25.17 -14.34
CA ALA A 471 -19.39 -25.36 -13.17
C ALA A 471 -18.81 -24.03 -12.60
N VAL A 472 -18.72 -22.98 -13.43
CA VAL A 472 -18.22 -21.64 -13.06
C VAL A 472 -19.13 -20.54 -13.60
N GLY A 473 -20.37 -20.86 -13.95
CA GLY A 473 -21.34 -19.94 -14.58
C GLY A 473 -22.24 -19.21 -13.60
N GLU A 474 -22.14 -19.44 -12.28
CA GLU A 474 -22.98 -18.80 -11.28
C GLU A 474 -22.96 -17.28 -11.44
N ASP A 475 -24.13 -16.66 -11.58
CA ASP A 475 -24.31 -15.20 -11.67
C ASP A 475 -23.55 -14.52 -12.85
N LEU A 476 -23.31 -15.30 -13.93
CA LEU A 476 -22.77 -14.86 -15.21
C LEU A 476 -23.81 -14.97 -16.32
N PRO A 477 -23.71 -14.15 -17.39
CA PRO A 477 -24.55 -14.33 -18.56
C PRO A 477 -24.35 -15.72 -19.22
N GLU A 478 -25.43 -16.36 -19.68
CA GLU A 478 -25.37 -17.62 -20.42
C GLU A 478 -24.96 -17.44 -21.90
N THR A 479 -24.48 -16.27 -22.28
CA THR A 479 -24.01 -15.89 -23.61
C THR A 479 -22.55 -15.40 -23.53
N PRO A 480 -21.80 -15.43 -24.65
CA PRO A 480 -20.47 -14.88 -24.70
C PRO A 480 -20.42 -13.39 -24.25
N PHE A 481 -19.63 -13.07 -23.26
CA PHE A 481 -19.39 -11.70 -22.79
C PHE A 481 -18.02 -11.20 -23.20
N LEU A 482 -17.90 -9.90 -23.46
CA LEU A 482 -16.70 -9.26 -23.96
C LEU A 482 -15.57 -9.29 -22.92
N ASN A 483 -14.37 -9.65 -23.40
CA ASN A 483 -13.10 -9.37 -22.76
C ASN A 483 -12.41 -8.25 -23.55
N TYR A 484 -12.00 -7.20 -22.84
CA TYR A 484 -11.38 -6.02 -23.47
C TYR A 484 -9.95 -6.27 -23.93
N GLU A 485 -9.33 -7.35 -23.45
CA GLU A 485 -8.02 -7.87 -23.86
C GLU A 485 -8.17 -9.36 -24.16
N ALA A 486 -7.47 -9.85 -25.18
CA ALA A 486 -7.59 -11.25 -25.57
C ALA A 486 -6.80 -12.17 -24.65
N ALA A 487 -7.31 -13.38 -24.45
CA ALA A 487 -6.68 -14.45 -23.69
C ALA A 487 -5.36 -14.92 -24.32
N LEU A 488 -4.47 -15.43 -23.51
CA LEU A 488 -3.39 -16.29 -23.97
C LEU A 488 -3.94 -17.60 -24.54
N ARG A 489 -3.18 -18.24 -25.40
CA ARG A 489 -3.58 -19.48 -26.08
C ARG A 489 -2.95 -20.70 -25.40
N PHE A 490 -3.80 -21.63 -24.96
CA PHE A 490 -3.42 -22.89 -24.35
C PHE A 490 -4.08 -24.05 -25.08
N ALA A 491 -3.33 -25.12 -25.35
CA ALA A 491 -3.86 -26.38 -25.88
C ALA A 491 -4.05 -27.37 -24.73
N PRO A 492 -5.28 -27.69 -24.32
CA PRO A 492 -5.53 -28.64 -23.23
C PRO A 492 -4.99 -30.03 -23.52
N ALA A 493 -4.28 -30.62 -22.54
CA ALA A 493 -3.89 -32.01 -22.56
C ALA A 493 -5.07 -32.95 -22.21
N ALA A 494 -4.90 -34.24 -22.47
CA ALA A 494 -5.90 -35.25 -22.08
C ALA A 494 -6.16 -35.20 -20.55
N GLY A 495 -7.44 -35.22 -20.16
CA GLY A 495 -7.87 -35.15 -18.77
C GLY A 495 -8.00 -33.72 -18.21
N THR A 496 -7.74 -32.69 -18.98
CA THR A 496 -7.99 -31.31 -18.59
C THR A 496 -9.47 -30.95 -18.82
N GLN A 497 -10.11 -30.44 -17.79
CA GLN A 497 -11.50 -29.97 -17.83
C GLN A 497 -11.56 -28.53 -18.34
N VAL A 498 -12.30 -28.25 -19.39
CA VAL A 498 -12.63 -26.89 -19.84
C VAL A 498 -13.73 -26.33 -18.96
N LEU A 499 -13.49 -25.15 -18.36
CA LEU A 499 -14.43 -24.44 -17.50
C LEU A 499 -15.10 -23.24 -18.18
N ALA A 500 -14.43 -22.64 -19.19
CA ALA A 500 -15.00 -21.57 -19.98
C ALA A 500 -14.40 -21.60 -21.40
N ALA A 501 -15.22 -21.29 -22.39
CA ALA A 501 -14.84 -21.25 -23.80
C ALA A 501 -14.48 -19.82 -24.24
N ILE A 502 -13.54 -19.70 -25.18
CA ILE A 502 -13.27 -18.47 -25.92
C ILE A 502 -14.11 -18.45 -27.19
N TYR A 503 -14.67 -17.31 -27.52
CA TYR A 503 -15.22 -17.00 -28.82
C TYR A 503 -14.42 -15.85 -29.44
N GLU A 504 -13.83 -16.09 -30.60
CA GLU A 504 -13.01 -15.09 -31.28
C GLU A 504 -13.90 -14.09 -32.05
N PRO A 505 -13.46 -12.82 -32.21
CA PRO A 505 -14.17 -11.91 -33.11
C PRO A 505 -14.00 -12.36 -34.56
N TYR A 506 -14.90 -11.90 -35.45
CA TYR A 506 -14.75 -12.19 -36.88
C TYR A 506 -13.48 -11.56 -37.46
N PHE A 507 -13.03 -10.42 -36.94
CA PHE A 507 -11.82 -9.70 -37.33
C PHE A 507 -11.49 -8.61 -36.28
N ASP A 508 -10.24 -8.16 -36.26
CA ASP A 508 -9.89 -6.95 -35.53
C ASP A 508 -10.42 -5.71 -36.22
N ARG A 509 -10.95 -4.79 -35.41
CA ARG A 509 -11.47 -3.52 -35.92
C ARG A 509 -10.28 -2.64 -36.41
N THR A 510 -10.43 -2.15 -37.65
CA THR A 510 -9.53 -1.13 -38.23
C THR A 510 -10.38 -0.03 -38.86
N TYR A 511 -9.76 1.07 -39.30
CA TYR A 511 -10.44 2.13 -40.02
C TYR A 511 -11.11 1.60 -41.32
N ALA A 512 -10.46 0.69 -42.02
CA ALA A 512 -10.96 0.12 -43.29
C ALA A 512 -11.91 -1.07 -43.08
N LYS A 513 -11.92 -1.69 -41.92
CA LYS A 513 -12.70 -2.91 -41.64
C LYS A 513 -13.30 -2.86 -40.25
N TYR A 514 -14.59 -2.60 -40.14
CA TYR A 514 -15.30 -2.47 -38.88
C TYR A 514 -16.74 -2.94 -38.98
N CYS A 515 -17.33 -3.22 -37.84
CA CYS A 515 -18.73 -3.52 -37.63
C CYS A 515 -19.21 -2.76 -36.39
N SER A 516 -20.35 -2.06 -36.47
CA SER A 516 -20.88 -1.25 -35.35
C SER A 516 -19.91 -0.16 -34.84
N HIS A 517 -20.13 0.33 -33.62
CA HIS A 517 -19.44 1.52 -33.06
C HIS A 517 -18.14 1.19 -32.36
N GLN A 518 -17.98 -0.01 -31.78
CA GLN A 518 -16.85 -0.35 -30.92
C GLN A 518 -16.11 -1.60 -31.40
N ASN A 519 -16.47 -2.76 -30.89
CA ASN A 519 -15.81 -4.03 -31.17
C ASN A 519 -16.56 -4.85 -32.22
N THR A 520 -15.83 -5.73 -32.88
CA THR A 520 -16.40 -6.72 -33.82
C THR A 520 -17.11 -7.82 -33.03
N PRO A 521 -18.30 -8.28 -33.45
CA PRO A 521 -19.00 -9.36 -32.77
C PRO A 521 -18.19 -10.68 -32.78
N ASN A 522 -18.53 -11.55 -31.85
CA ASN A 522 -17.96 -12.90 -31.77
C ASN A 522 -18.46 -13.81 -32.88
N ARG A 523 -17.64 -14.79 -33.24
CA ARG A 523 -18.03 -15.94 -34.07
C ARG A 523 -19.06 -16.79 -33.34
N THR A 524 -19.81 -17.60 -34.08
CA THR A 524 -20.82 -18.50 -33.52
C THR A 524 -20.24 -19.75 -32.87
N GLU A 525 -19.06 -20.17 -33.31
CA GLU A 525 -18.39 -21.35 -32.79
C GLU A 525 -17.28 -20.98 -31.79
N PRO A 526 -17.11 -21.75 -30.71
CA PRO A 526 -16.00 -21.55 -29.79
C PRO A 526 -14.65 -21.84 -30.44
N ALA A 527 -13.63 -21.13 -30.00
CA ALA A 527 -12.23 -21.40 -30.36
C ALA A 527 -11.75 -22.75 -29.77
N ALA A 528 -10.66 -23.28 -30.33
CA ALA A 528 -10.04 -24.49 -29.81
C ALA A 528 -9.35 -24.29 -28.42
N HIS A 529 -9.06 -23.03 -28.08
CA HIS A 529 -8.40 -22.65 -26.84
C HIS A 529 -9.42 -22.24 -25.77
N PRO A 530 -9.33 -22.73 -24.53
CA PRO A 530 -10.23 -22.40 -23.45
C PRO A 530 -9.94 -21.02 -22.83
N ALA A 531 -10.98 -20.35 -22.32
CA ALA A 531 -10.84 -19.16 -21.47
C ALA A 531 -10.50 -19.50 -20.02
N ALA A 532 -10.98 -20.65 -19.54
CA ALA A 532 -10.60 -21.20 -18.24
C ALA A 532 -10.60 -22.73 -18.29
N PHE A 533 -9.68 -23.36 -17.56
CA PHE A 533 -9.53 -24.82 -17.53
C PHE A 533 -8.92 -25.28 -16.19
N ARG A 534 -9.14 -26.58 -15.88
CA ARG A 534 -8.72 -27.20 -14.64
C ARG A 534 -7.98 -28.51 -14.86
N LYS A 535 -6.86 -28.70 -14.19
CA LYS A 535 -6.20 -30.00 -13.97
C LYS A 535 -5.97 -30.23 -12.48
N GLY A 536 -6.69 -31.18 -11.91
CA GLY A 536 -6.56 -31.50 -10.48
C GLY A 536 -6.81 -30.28 -9.57
N ASN A 537 -5.77 -29.85 -8.87
CA ASN A 537 -5.78 -28.72 -7.94
C ASN A 537 -5.40 -27.37 -8.59
N VAL A 538 -5.20 -27.33 -9.89
CA VAL A 538 -4.85 -26.09 -10.61
C VAL A 538 -5.98 -25.66 -11.52
N ILE A 539 -6.41 -24.41 -11.39
CA ILE A 539 -7.28 -23.71 -12.36
C ILE A 539 -6.47 -22.59 -12.99
N VAL A 540 -6.58 -22.45 -14.30
CA VAL A 540 -6.03 -21.34 -15.06
C VAL A 540 -7.14 -20.57 -15.74
N THR A 541 -7.16 -19.25 -15.63
CA THR A 541 -7.88 -18.34 -16.52
C THR A 541 -6.91 -17.81 -17.56
N ALA A 542 -7.19 -18.01 -18.84
CA ALA A 542 -6.28 -17.63 -19.91
C ALA A 542 -6.17 -16.10 -20.10
N HIS A 543 -7.12 -15.36 -19.52
CA HIS A 543 -7.09 -13.89 -19.42
C HIS A 543 -6.42 -13.45 -18.13
N ASP A 544 -5.76 -12.30 -18.15
CA ASP A 544 -5.40 -11.53 -16.94
C ASP A 544 -6.65 -10.78 -16.43
N LEU A 545 -7.49 -11.49 -15.68
CA LEU A 545 -8.73 -10.93 -15.13
C LEU A 545 -8.44 -9.76 -14.17
N GLY A 546 -7.29 -9.77 -13.47
CA GLY A 546 -6.89 -8.72 -12.54
C GLY A 546 -6.68 -7.40 -13.26
N THR A 547 -5.80 -7.37 -14.25
CA THR A 547 -5.55 -6.16 -15.07
C THR A 547 -6.80 -5.65 -15.76
N MET A 548 -7.60 -6.57 -16.35
CA MET A 548 -8.86 -6.17 -16.98
C MET A 548 -9.84 -5.57 -15.97
N TYR A 549 -9.91 -6.12 -14.74
CA TYR A 549 -10.76 -5.57 -13.70
C TYR A 549 -10.27 -4.20 -13.23
N HIS A 550 -8.96 -4.02 -13.06
CA HIS A 550 -8.37 -2.73 -12.70
C HIS A 550 -8.69 -1.63 -13.73
N ARG A 551 -8.59 -1.95 -15.03
CA ARG A 551 -8.78 -0.99 -16.12
C ARG A 551 -10.24 -0.70 -16.44
N HIS A 552 -11.11 -1.71 -16.36
CA HIS A 552 -12.48 -1.64 -16.90
C HIS A 552 -13.58 -1.80 -15.84
N GLY A 553 -13.28 -2.35 -14.66
CA GLY A 553 -14.25 -2.52 -13.57
C GLY A 553 -15.42 -3.46 -13.88
N ALA A 554 -15.31 -4.29 -14.92
CA ALA A 554 -16.42 -5.09 -15.38
C ALA A 554 -16.73 -6.26 -14.43
N ARG A 555 -17.95 -6.27 -13.86
CA ARG A 555 -18.40 -7.26 -12.87
C ARG A 555 -18.24 -8.71 -13.35
N VAL A 556 -18.44 -8.98 -14.65
CA VAL A 556 -18.31 -10.34 -15.20
C VAL A 556 -16.90 -10.93 -15.01
N HIS A 557 -15.84 -10.13 -15.09
CA HIS A 557 -14.48 -10.58 -14.86
C HIS A 557 -14.24 -10.96 -13.40
N ARG A 558 -14.70 -10.13 -12.46
CA ARG A 558 -14.65 -10.43 -11.02
C ARG A 558 -15.49 -11.66 -10.68
N GLN A 559 -16.67 -11.81 -11.28
CA GLN A 559 -17.55 -12.96 -11.03
C GLN A 559 -16.94 -14.27 -11.56
N LEU A 560 -16.35 -14.27 -12.77
CA LEU A 560 -15.64 -15.44 -13.28
C LEU A 560 -14.45 -15.83 -12.39
N PHE A 561 -13.65 -14.83 -11.97
CA PHE A 561 -12.57 -15.04 -11.00
C PHE A 561 -13.10 -15.69 -9.71
N LEU A 562 -14.15 -15.13 -9.12
CA LEU A 562 -14.74 -15.63 -7.88
C LEU A 562 -15.26 -17.07 -8.03
N ASN A 563 -15.91 -17.39 -9.13
CA ASN A 563 -16.43 -18.73 -9.37
C ASN A 563 -15.31 -19.75 -9.55
N CYS A 564 -14.23 -19.40 -10.27
CA CYS A 564 -13.02 -20.21 -10.35
C CYS A 564 -12.35 -20.41 -8.98
N LEU A 565 -12.29 -19.33 -8.18
CA LEU A 565 -11.75 -19.41 -6.83
C LEU A 565 -12.58 -20.31 -5.91
N LYS A 566 -13.90 -20.16 -5.88
CA LYS A 566 -14.82 -21.00 -5.09
C LYS A 566 -14.71 -22.49 -5.44
N ALA A 567 -14.41 -22.84 -6.69
CA ALA A 567 -14.17 -24.23 -7.09
C ALA A 567 -12.91 -24.87 -6.48
N LEU A 568 -12.02 -24.05 -5.93
CA LEU A 568 -10.81 -24.47 -5.20
C LEU A 568 -10.90 -24.19 -3.70
N TYR A 569 -11.42 -23.03 -3.32
CA TYR A 569 -11.42 -22.49 -1.95
C TYR A 569 -12.75 -22.76 -1.26
N THR A 570 -12.89 -23.94 -0.66
CA THR A 570 -14.16 -24.45 -0.09
C THR A 570 -14.31 -24.25 1.41
N GLN A 571 -13.22 -23.89 2.11
CA GLN A 571 -13.22 -23.72 3.58
C GLN A 571 -12.45 -22.45 4.00
N PRO A 572 -12.93 -21.26 3.64
CA PRO A 572 -12.28 -20.01 4.03
C PRO A 572 -12.32 -19.82 5.56
N MET A 573 -11.25 -19.23 6.11
CA MET A 573 -11.20 -18.89 7.55
C MET A 573 -12.24 -17.84 7.93
N LEU A 574 -12.61 -16.95 7.01
CA LEU A 574 -13.60 -15.90 7.18
C LEU A 574 -14.57 -15.88 6.01
N GLU A 575 -15.85 -15.94 6.28
CA GLU A 575 -16.92 -15.79 5.30
C GLU A 575 -17.95 -14.78 5.78
N THR A 576 -18.29 -13.83 4.92
CA THR A 576 -19.37 -12.87 5.13
C THR A 576 -19.94 -12.44 3.79
N THR A 577 -21.09 -11.80 3.77
CA THR A 577 -21.70 -11.22 2.57
C THR A 577 -22.12 -9.80 2.87
N MET A 578 -21.46 -8.86 2.18
CA MET A 578 -21.77 -7.43 2.23
C MET A 578 -21.83 -6.87 0.79
N PRO A 579 -22.36 -5.67 0.59
CA PRO A 579 -22.16 -4.95 -0.67
C PRO A 579 -20.67 -4.85 -1.04
N SER A 580 -20.34 -4.74 -2.34
CA SER A 580 -18.95 -4.75 -2.82
C SER A 580 -18.05 -3.65 -2.24
N ALA A 581 -18.64 -2.61 -1.65
CA ALA A 581 -17.90 -1.59 -0.88
C ALA A 581 -17.55 -2.04 0.55
N GLY A 582 -18.09 -3.15 1.05
CA GLY A 582 -17.73 -3.73 2.35
C GLY A 582 -16.38 -4.42 2.32
N ARG A 583 -15.66 -4.39 3.43
CA ARG A 583 -14.37 -5.07 3.63
C ARG A 583 -14.42 -5.91 4.89
N ALA A 584 -13.82 -7.08 4.85
CA ALA A 584 -13.68 -7.96 6.00
C ALA A 584 -12.22 -8.37 6.17
N THR A 585 -11.72 -8.37 7.40
CA THR A 585 -10.36 -8.75 7.75
C THR A 585 -10.38 -9.57 9.04
N LEU A 586 -9.59 -10.63 9.09
CA LEU A 586 -9.41 -11.44 10.29
C LEU A 586 -8.02 -11.15 10.87
N ILE A 587 -7.98 -10.59 12.07
CA ILE A 587 -6.74 -10.29 12.82
C ILE A 587 -6.49 -11.37 13.85
N HIS A 588 -5.26 -11.86 13.96
CA HIS A 588 -4.80 -12.71 15.04
C HIS A 588 -3.95 -11.94 16.05
N GLN A 589 -4.31 -12.02 17.32
CA GLN A 589 -3.59 -11.42 18.45
C GLN A 589 -3.22 -12.52 19.45
N PRO A 590 -2.10 -13.24 19.21
CA PRO A 590 -1.74 -14.40 20.04
C PRO A 590 -1.41 -14.03 21.49
N CYS A 591 -0.87 -12.84 21.75
CA CYS A 591 -0.58 -12.37 23.11
C CYS A 591 -1.84 -12.17 23.95
N ASP A 592 -2.96 -11.85 23.29
CA ASP A 592 -4.27 -11.65 23.93
C ASP A 592 -5.19 -12.88 23.82
N ASN A 593 -4.70 -13.98 23.25
CA ASN A 593 -5.45 -15.22 23.02
C ASN A 593 -6.77 -15.00 22.28
N ARG A 594 -6.75 -14.23 21.17
CA ARG A 594 -7.96 -13.91 20.42
C ARG A 594 -7.74 -13.77 18.91
N TYR A 595 -8.83 -14.01 18.18
CA TYR A 595 -9.02 -13.55 16.81
C TYR A 595 -10.05 -12.43 16.78
N VAL A 596 -9.92 -11.49 15.86
CA VAL A 596 -10.83 -10.37 15.71
C VAL A 596 -11.23 -10.25 14.24
N ALA A 597 -12.51 -10.46 13.94
CA ALA A 597 -13.04 -10.25 12.60
C ALA A 597 -13.56 -8.82 12.49
N HIS A 598 -12.87 -7.97 11.76
CA HIS A 598 -13.25 -6.59 11.48
C HIS A 598 -14.08 -6.51 10.20
N LEU A 599 -15.17 -5.76 10.24
CA LEU A 599 -16.00 -5.42 9.09
C LEU A 599 -16.07 -3.91 8.97
N THR A 600 -15.74 -3.38 7.78
CA THR A 600 -15.84 -1.96 7.47
C THR A 600 -16.76 -1.76 6.26
N TYR A 601 -17.55 -0.69 6.28
CA TYR A 601 -18.42 -0.34 5.18
C TYR A 601 -18.58 1.16 5.04
N ALA A 602 -18.30 1.65 3.84
CA ALA A 602 -18.70 2.96 3.34
C ALA A 602 -18.81 2.87 1.82
N THR A 603 -19.53 3.80 1.21
CA THR A 603 -19.71 3.83 -0.25
C THR A 603 -18.97 5.03 -0.84
N PRO A 604 -17.73 4.89 -1.31
CA PRO A 604 -17.05 5.97 -2.02
C PRO A 604 -17.81 6.33 -3.29
N MET A 605 -17.99 7.63 -3.52
CA MET A 605 -18.63 8.16 -4.72
C MET A 605 -17.62 9.00 -5.51
N LYS A 606 -17.51 8.74 -6.81
CA LYS A 606 -16.68 9.58 -7.67
C LYS A 606 -17.34 10.92 -7.92
N ARG A 607 -16.65 12.01 -7.53
CA ARG A 607 -17.04 13.41 -7.84
C ARG A 607 -15.83 14.12 -8.45
N GLY A 608 -15.94 14.52 -9.71
CA GLY A 608 -14.78 15.00 -10.46
C GLY A 608 -13.68 13.95 -10.50
N ARG A 609 -12.48 14.29 -10.02
CA ARG A 609 -11.35 13.37 -9.92
C ARG A 609 -11.23 12.65 -8.56
N CYS A 610 -12.08 13.01 -7.58
CA CYS A 610 -11.99 12.51 -6.22
C CYS A 610 -12.96 11.38 -5.95
N GLU A 611 -12.56 10.42 -5.11
CA GLU A 611 -13.43 9.45 -4.47
C GLU A 611 -13.79 9.94 -3.06
N ILE A 612 -15.07 10.20 -2.82
CA ILE A 612 -15.56 10.89 -1.63
C ILE A 612 -16.45 9.96 -0.82
N ILE A 613 -16.21 9.89 0.48
CA ILE A 613 -17.10 9.32 1.48
C ILE A 613 -17.68 10.47 2.30
N GLU A 614 -19.01 10.57 2.38
CA GLU A 614 -19.71 11.53 3.24
C GLU A 614 -20.91 10.91 3.95
N ASP A 615 -21.55 9.94 3.32
CA ASP A 615 -22.72 9.27 3.90
C ASP A 615 -22.33 7.90 4.46
N ILE A 616 -22.63 7.67 5.73
CA ILE A 616 -22.45 6.38 6.37
C ILE A 616 -23.80 5.69 6.49
N VAL A 617 -24.03 4.72 5.62
CA VAL A 617 -25.28 3.94 5.60
C VAL A 617 -25.13 2.69 6.46
N PRO A 618 -26.04 2.42 7.40
CA PRO A 618 -25.96 1.22 8.22
C PRO A 618 -26.23 -0.06 7.42
N LEU A 619 -25.48 -1.11 7.74
CA LEU A 619 -25.79 -2.47 7.31
C LEU A 619 -26.49 -3.24 8.43
N THR A 620 -27.42 -4.13 8.06
CA THR A 620 -28.19 -4.95 9.00
C THR A 620 -28.17 -6.43 8.61
N ASN A 621 -28.25 -7.30 9.61
CA ASN A 621 -28.35 -8.75 9.44
C ASN A 621 -27.21 -9.35 8.63
N ILE A 622 -25.98 -8.94 8.92
CA ILE A 622 -24.79 -9.40 8.18
C ILE A 622 -24.36 -10.77 8.73
N PRO A 623 -24.36 -11.83 7.89
CA PRO A 623 -23.88 -13.13 8.30
C PRO A 623 -22.35 -13.12 8.43
N LEU A 624 -21.84 -13.79 9.44
CA LEU A 624 -20.41 -13.99 9.65
C LEU A 624 -20.16 -15.44 10.05
N THR A 625 -19.27 -16.09 9.33
CA THR A 625 -18.80 -17.44 9.65
C THR A 625 -17.28 -17.44 9.72
N VAL A 626 -16.73 -18.03 10.78
CA VAL A 626 -15.26 -18.16 10.94
C VAL A 626 -14.87 -19.62 11.20
N ARG A 627 -13.74 -20.04 10.63
CA ARG A 627 -13.07 -21.32 10.90
C ARG A 627 -11.74 -21.04 11.56
N LEU A 628 -11.65 -21.31 12.86
CA LEU A 628 -10.48 -20.96 13.66
C LEU A 628 -9.82 -22.22 14.23
N PRO A 629 -8.48 -22.31 14.26
CA PRO A 629 -7.75 -23.50 14.72
C PRO A 629 -7.72 -23.62 16.26
N LYS A 630 -8.53 -22.84 16.96
CA LYS A 630 -8.60 -22.78 18.42
C LYS A 630 -10.04 -22.97 18.92
N LYS A 631 -10.19 -23.59 20.10
CA LYS A 631 -11.50 -23.69 20.76
C LYS A 631 -11.89 -22.34 21.35
N ILE A 632 -12.95 -21.76 20.83
CA ILE A 632 -13.43 -20.43 21.24
C ILE A 632 -14.25 -20.57 22.53
N LYS A 633 -13.95 -19.68 23.50
CA LYS A 633 -14.59 -19.61 24.81
C LYS A 633 -15.63 -18.50 24.88
N ARG A 634 -15.39 -17.38 24.18
CA ARG A 634 -16.26 -16.22 24.25
C ARG A 634 -16.32 -15.49 22.90
N VAL A 635 -17.50 -14.99 22.55
CA VAL A 635 -17.74 -14.18 21.33
C VAL A 635 -18.50 -12.92 21.69
N TYR A 636 -18.01 -11.76 21.26
CA TYR A 636 -18.65 -10.47 21.52
C TYR A 636 -18.29 -9.43 20.45
N ALA A 637 -19.16 -8.42 20.32
CA ALA A 637 -18.92 -7.30 19.40
C ALA A 637 -18.18 -6.14 20.08
N ILE A 638 -17.33 -5.44 19.35
CA ILE A 638 -16.71 -4.18 19.75
C ILE A 638 -17.16 -3.04 18.81
N PRO A 639 -17.20 -1.79 19.32
CA PRO A 639 -16.84 -1.31 20.66
C PRO A 639 -17.94 -1.54 21.74
N SER A 640 -19.08 -2.14 21.42
CA SER A 640 -20.23 -2.26 22.34
C SER A 640 -19.99 -3.24 23.48
N MET A 641 -19.03 -4.15 23.38
CA MET A 641 -18.74 -5.26 24.31
C MET A 641 -19.93 -6.23 24.49
N GLN A 642 -20.92 -6.19 23.60
CA GLN A 642 -22.12 -7.04 23.69
C GLN A 642 -21.79 -8.47 23.29
N PRO A 643 -22.16 -9.47 24.12
CA PRO A 643 -22.09 -10.87 23.73
C PRO A 643 -22.93 -11.13 22.47
N LEU A 644 -22.39 -11.93 21.55
CA LEU A 644 -23.12 -12.37 20.37
C LEU A 644 -23.47 -13.85 20.46
N ALA A 645 -24.70 -14.17 20.09
CA ALA A 645 -25.12 -15.56 19.97
C ALA A 645 -24.41 -16.19 18.79
N ALA A 646 -23.53 -17.13 19.06
CA ALA A 646 -22.76 -17.86 18.07
C ALA A 646 -23.18 -19.32 18.05
N THR A 647 -23.39 -19.86 16.87
CA THR A 647 -23.83 -21.26 16.68
C THR A 647 -22.68 -22.07 16.08
N PRO A 648 -22.29 -23.22 16.64
CA PRO A 648 -21.40 -24.16 16.01
C PRO A 648 -21.99 -24.65 14.67
N ALA A 649 -21.19 -24.61 13.61
CA ALA A 649 -21.54 -25.10 12.27
C ALA A 649 -20.43 -26.04 11.77
N GLY A 650 -20.39 -27.27 12.30
CA GLY A 650 -19.27 -28.20 12.11
C GLY A 650 -17.99 -27.65 12.78
N GLU A 651 -16.94 -27.45 11.99
CA GLU A 651 -15.67 -26.86 12.45
C GLU A 651 -15.71 -25.30 12.44
N ALA A 652 -16.82 -24.73 12.00
CA ALA A 652 -17.01 -23.29 11.93
C ALA A 652 -17.88 -22.75 13.06
N ILE A 653 -17.82 -21.44 13.27
CA ILE A 653 -18.70 -20.67 14.16
C ILE A 653 -19.44 -19.67 13.30
N SER A 654 -20.77 -19.71 13.31
CA SER A 654 -21.63 -18.80 12.57
C SER A 654 -22.44 -17.91 13.49
N LEU A 655 -22.61 -16.67 13.10
CA LEU A 655 -23.41 -15.66 13.79
C LEU A 655 -23.97 -14.63 12.80
N THR A 656 -24.88 -13.81 13.29
CA THR A 656 -25.39 -12.66 12.54
C THR A 656 -25.08 -11.37 13.31
N ILE A 657 -24.50 -10.39 12.62
CA ILE A 657 -24.30 -9.05 13.15
C ILE A 657 -25.59 -8.27 12.90
N PRO A 658 -26.32 -7.85 13.97
CA PRO A 658 -27.65 -7.27 13.79
C PRO A 658 -27.63 -5.96 12.99
N ARG A 659 -26.71 -5.06 13.34
CA ARG A 659 -26.53 -3.75 12.71
C ARG A 659 -25.15 -3.18 13.01
N PHE A 660 -24.55 -2.50 12.05
CA PHE A 660 -23.39 -1.64 12.29
C PHE A 660 -23.35 -0.47 11.29
N GLU A 661 -22.61 0.57 11.65
CA GLU A 661 -22.32 1.75 10.82
C GLU A 661 -20.81 1.93 10.75
N CYS A 662 -20.28 2.19 9.57
CA CYS A 662 -18.87 2.41 9.31
C CYS A 662 -17.99 1.19 9.64
N HIS A 663 -17.94 0.76 10.88
CA HIS A 663 -17.11 -0.34 11.38
C HIS A 663 -17.75 -1.07 12.53
N THR A 664 -17.53 -2.36 12.60
CA THR A 664 -17.69 -3.21 13.76
C THR A 664 -16.64 -4.30 13.76
N ALA A 665 -16.36 -4.90 14.90
CA ALA A 665 -15.62 -6.16 14.89
C ALA A 665 -16.18 -7.16 15.88
N VAL A 666 -15.93 -8.44 15.60
CA VAL A 666 -16.31 -9.56 16.46
C VAL A 666 -15.05 -10.21 17.00
N VAL A 667 -14.97 -10.29 18.31
CA VAL A 667 -13.85 -10.89 19.04
C VAL A 667 -14.16 -12.34 19.38
N PHE A 668 -13.21 -13.23 19.10
CA PHE A 668 -13.24 -14.65 19.37
C PHE A 668 -12.09 -14.99 20.32
N GLU A 669 -12.36 -15.05 21.63
CA GLU A 669 -11.37 -15.41 22.67
C GLU A 669 -11.24 -16.93 22.80
N TYR A 670 -9.98 -17.44 22.86
CA TYR A 670 -9.67 -18.86 22.97
C TYR A 670 -8.81 -19.24 24.18
#